data_78af2f2c07374f3eab81250bff2e0e20
#
_entry.id   78af2f2c07374f3eab81250bff2e0e20
#
_cell.length_a   1.000
_cell.length_b   1.000
_cell.length_c   1.000
_cell.angle_alpha   90.00
_cell.angle_beta   90.00
_cell.angle_gamma   90.00
#
_symmetry.space_group_name_H-M   'P 1'
#
loop_
_entity.id
_entity.type
_entity.pdbx_description
1 polymer ?
#
loop_
_entity_poly.entity_id
_entity_poly.type
_entity_poly.pdbx_seq_one_letter_code
_entity_poly.pdbx_strand_id
1 'polypeptide(L)'
;MDENTIFDKVHDIDLKKTMENSYIDYAMSVIASRALPDVRDGLKPVQRRILYAMIELNNGPDKPHRKCARIVGDTMGKYHPHGDSSIYGALVNMAQEWSTRYPLVDGHGNFGSVDGDGAAAMRYTEARLSKISMELLADINKNTVDFRPNFDETEKEPAVLPSRFPNLLVNGTQGIAVGMATNIPPHNLREVINAVIKIIDNQVEEDRETTIEELLEIIKGPDFPTGATILGRSGIDQAYRTGRGKIKVRAVTDIEAMANGKQRIIVTELPYMVNKARLIEKIAALVREKKVEGITELRDESDRSGMRICIEIRRDANANVILNQLYKHTQLQDTFGVIMLALVDGQPKTMNLHEMLDYYLTHQKDVVTRRTRYELNKAEERAHILEGLLIAQDNIDEVIKIIRGAENIQAAKLELMERFGLSDAQAQAIVDMRLRALNGLERAKLEKEYKELMERIGELKAILADEKKLLGVIKDEIALIRDKYGDERRTQIGFDVDDISMEDLIPRENTVITMTKLGYIKRMTVDNFKSQNRGGKGIKGMQTIDEDYIEELFMTTTHHYIMFFTNTGRVYRLKAYEIPESGRTARGSAIVNLLQLQPGEKITAVIPLVDYEEGKYLLMATKYGVVKKSSIMEYANIRKTGLAAITLKDDDQLIEVKYTEDDEDVFLVTKNGQCIRFHESDVRCIGRTSMGVRGINLTGDDEVIGMQLDSQGEALLIVSANGMGKRTLTSEFTTQHRGGKGIKCYKITEKTGDVVGVKAVNDDNEIMMITTEGIIIRTAVDSISILGRNTSGVKVMNVGENVEVASIAKVREEKLEDEMEKNTTEE
;
A
#
# COMPACT_ATOMS: atom_id res chain seq x y z
N MET A 1 -81.34 -19.72 -12.59
CA MET A 1 -79.97 -20.32 -12.62
C MET A 1 -79.07 -19.20 -13.16
N ASP A 2 -78.51 -18.45 -12.22
CA ASP A 2 -77.56 -17.40 -12.57
C ASP A 2 -76.17 -18.04 -12.64
N GLU A 3 -75.71 -18.15 -13.86
CA GLU A 3 -74.25 -18.46 -14.10
C GLU A 3 -73.42 -17.24 -13.77
N ASN A 4 -73.06 -17.08 -12.54
CA ASN A 4 -71.95 -16.23 -12.20
C ASN A 4 -70.64 -16.98 -12.52
N THR A 5 -70.29 -16.97 -13.80
CA THR A 5 -68.93 -17.27 -14.26
C THR A 5 -67.98 -16.26 -13.59
N ILE A 6 -67.13 -16.75 -12.74
CA ILE A 6 -65.96 -16.04 -12.20
C ILE A 6 -65.03 -15.83 -13.40
N PHE A 7 -65.27 -14.76 -14.15
CA PHE A 7 -64.28 -14.27 -15.09
C PHE A 7 -63.23 -13.54 -14.26
N ASP A 8 -62.04 -14.05 -14.30
CA ASP A 8 -60.88 -13.28 -13.89
C ASP A 8 -60.96 -11.89 -14.50
N LYS A 9 -61.10 -10.87 -13.67
CA LYS A 9 -61.06 -9.50 -14.15
C LYS A 9 -59.67 -9.26 -14.67
N VAL A 10 -59.55 -9.15 -16.01
CA VAL A 10 -58.32 -8.70 -16.65
C VAL A 10 -58.15 -7.23 -16.26
N HIS A 11 -57.15 -6.95 -15.48
CA HIS A 11 -56.78 -5.58 -15.17
C HIS A 11 -55.62 -5.17 -16.09
N ASP A 12 -55.83 -4.10 -16.83
CA ASP A 12 -54.75 -3.49 -17.60
C ASP A 12 -53.73 -2.89 -16.62
N ILE A 13 -52.56 -3.47 -16.61
CA ILE A 13 -51.46 -3.05 -15.75
C ILE A 13 -50.40 -2.40 -16.63
N ASP A 14 -50.03 -1.15 -16.31
CA ASP A 14 -48.89 -0.49 -16.92
C ASP A 14 -47.62 -1.22 -16.45
N LEU A 15 -47.00 -2.00 -17.34
CA LEU A 15 -45.80 -2.77 -17.09
C LEU A 15 -44.65 -1.90 -16.55
N LYS A 16 -44.46 -0.70 -17.11
CA LYS A 16 -43.40 0.23 -16.68
C LYS A 16 -43.61 0.64 -15.23
N LYS A 17 -44.80 1.10 -14.88
CA LYS A 17 -45.14 1.55 -13.52
C LYS A 17 -45.06 0.42 -12.51
N THR A 18 -45.49 -0.78 -12.89
CA THR A 18 -45.43 -1.96 -12.04
C THR A 18 -43.96 -2.37 -11.77
N MET A 19 -43.11 -2.36 -12.82
CA MET A 19 -41.71 -2.65 -12.67
C MET A 19 -40.99 -1.58 -11.83
N GLU A 20 -41.28 -0.30 -12.06
CA GLU A 20 -40.75 0.81 -11.28
C GLU A 20 -41.08 0.64 -9.78
N ASN A 21 -42.35 0.40 -9.45
CA ASN A 21 -42.80 0.20 -8.07
C ASN A 21 -42.15 -1.04 -7.45
N SER A 22 -42.15 -2.19 -8.13
CA SER A 22 -41.56 -3.43 -7.65
C SER A 22 -40.06 -3.30 -7.44
N TYR A 23 -39.36 -2.55 -8.30
CA TYR A 23 -37.94 -2.28 -8.15
C TYR A 23 -37.63 -1.37 -6.96
N ILE A 24 -38.49 -0.36 -6.74
CA ILE A 24 -38.37 0.53 -5.57
C ILE A 24 -38.58 -0.28 -4.28
N ASP A 25 -39.61 -1.10 -4.22
CA ASP A 25 -39.90 -1.94 -3.05
C ASP A 25 -38.78 -2.91 -2.76
N TYR A 26 -38.21 -3.54 -3.79
CA TYR A 26 -37.05 -4.40 -3.66
C TYR A 26 -35.82 -3.62 -3.18
N ALA A 27 -35.55 -2.46 -3.78
CA ALA A 27 -34.43 -1.60 -3.37
C ALA A 27 -34.54 -1.17 -1.91
N MET A 28 -35.72 -0.73 -1.47
CA MET A 28 -36.00 -0.34 -0.09
C MET A 28 -35.80 -1.52 0.88
N SER A 29 -36.27 -2.71 0.51
CA SER A 29 -36.05 -3.93 1.31
C SER A 29 -34.57 -4.28 1.44
N VAL A 30 -33.78 -4.20 0.35
CA VAL A 30 -32.34 -4.48 0.38
C VAL A 30 -31.59 -3.45 1.21
N ILE A 31 -31.94 -2.18 1.11
CA ILE A 31 -31.31 -1.09 1.85
C ILE A 31 -31.61 -1.23 3.35
N ALA A 32 -32.89 -1.29 3.72
CA ALA A 32 -33.32 -1.22 5.12
C ALA A 32 -33.18 -2.55 5.89
N SER A 33 -33.25 -3.71 5.18
CA SER A 33 -33.41 -5.00 5.85
C SER A 33 -32.39 -6.06 5.48
N ARG A 34 -31.35 -5.75 4.68
CA ARG A 34 -30.40 -6.77 4.22
C ARG A 34 -28.95 -6.34 4.24
N ALA A 35 -28.59 -5.30 3.48
CA ALA A 35 -27.21 -5.03 3.10
C ALA A 35 -26.49 -4.07 4.05
N LEU A 36 -27.20 -3.12 4.66
CA LEU A 36 -26.62 -2.07 5.47
C LEU A 36 -26.72 -2.38 6.96
N PRO A 37 -25.69 -1.99 7.77
CA PRO A 37 -25.72 -2.10 9.20
C PRO A 37 -26.50 -0.96 9.85
N ASP A 38 -27.05 -1.18 11.05
CA ASP A 38 -27.54 -0.10 11.91
C ASP A 38 -26.34 0.61 12.57
N VAL A 39 -26.40 1.94 12.65
CA VAL A 39 -25.30 2.74 13.24
C VAL A 39 -25.07 2.43 14.72
N ARG A 40 -26.11 2.02 15.44
CA ARG A 40 -26.12 1.81 16.89
C ARG A 40 -25.37 0.56 17.33
N ASP A 41 -25.57 -0.57 16.64
CA ASP A 41 -24.95 -1.86 16.97
C ASP A 41 -23.98 -2.39 15.90
N GLY A 42 -23.91 -1.73 14.74
CA GLY A 42 -22.98 -2.10 13.66
C GLY A 42 -23.30 -3.42 12.97
N LEU A 43 -24.50 -3.97 13.17
CA LEU A 43 -24.89 -5.27 12.67
C LEU A 43 -25.88 -5.18 11.51
N LYS A 44 -25.70 -6.08 10.55
CA LYS A 44 -26.73 -6.37 9.57
C LYS A 44 -27.84 -7.23 10.21
N PRO A 45 -29.06 -7.21 9.69
CA PRO A 45 -30.15 -7.99 10.27
C PRO A 45 -29.84 -9.47 10.45
N VAL A 46 -29.18 -10.12 9.49
CA VAL A 46 -28.81 -11.53 9.59
C VAL A 46 -27.83 -11.80 10.76
N GLN A 47 -26.85 -10.91 10.95
CA GLN A 47 -25.86 -11.03 12.04
C GLN A 47 -26.54 -10.88 13.41
N ARG A 48 -27.39 -9.87 13.54
CA ARG A 48 -28.14 -9.60 14.78
C ARG A 48 -29.05 -10.79 15.14
N ARG A 49 -29.72 -11.36 14.15
CA ARG A 49 -30.61 -12.51 14.34
C ARG A 49 -29.83 -13.78 14.73
N ILE A 50 -28.64 -14.00 14.16
CA ILE A 50 -27.77 -15.12 14.56
C ILE A 50 -27.33 -14.98 16.02
N LEU A 51 -26.82 -13.82 16.43
CA LEU A 51 -26.36 -13.60 17.79
C LEU A 51 -27.52 -13.71 18.80
N TYR A 52 -28.71 -13.20 18.44
CA TYR A 52 -29.91 -13.34 19.27
C TYR A 52 -30.38 -14.77 19.37
N ALA A 53 -30.41 -15.51 18.28
CA ALA A 53 -30.75 -16.96 18.32
C ALA A 53 -29.76 -17.75 19.19
N MET A 54 -28.48 -17.41 19.15
CA MET A 54 -27.47 -18.08 19.98
C MET A 54 -27.65 -17.82 21.47
N ILE A 55 -28.01 -16.61 21.89
CA ILE A 55 -28.29 -16.34 23.31
C ILE A 55 -29.57 -17.03 23.77
N GLU A 56 -30.63 -17.05 22.95
CA GLU A 56 -31.86 -17.79 23.23
C GLU A 56 -31.63 -19.30 23.36
N LEU A 57 -30.70 -19.85 22.58
CA LEU A 57 -30.23 -21.24 22.70
C LEU A 57 -29.38 -21.49 23.95
N ASN A 58 -29.10 -20.47 24.77
CA ASN A 58 -28.17 -20.55 25.90
C ASN A 58 -26.79 -21.09 25.45
N ASN A 59 -26.29 -20.54 24.35
CA ASN A 59 -25.02 -20.92 23.70
C ASN A 59 -23.90 -19.91 23.98
N GLY A 60 -23.71 -19.56 25.24
CA GLY A 60 -22.70 -18.61 25.73
C GLY A 60 -21.28 -19.18 25.72
N PRO A 61 -20.26 -18.35 25.98
CA PRO A 61 -18.84 -18.72 25.94
C PRO A 61 -18.42 -19.74 27.03
N ASP A 62 -19.24 -19.90 28.06
CA ASP A 62 -19.06 -20.85 29.16
C ASP A 62 -19.74 -22.19 28.88
N LYS A 63 -20.44 -22.33 27.77
CA LYS A 63 -21.16 -23.53 27.36
C LYS A 63 -20.41 -24.31 26.29
N PRO A 64 -20.69 -25.60 26.12
CA PRO A 64 -20.15 -26.36 25.00
C PRO A 64 -20.56 -25.80 23.65
N HIS A 65 -19.70 -25.92 22.65
CA HIS A 65 -20.04 -25.57 21.27
C HIS A 65 -21.24 -26.38 20.78
N ARG A 66 -22.09 -25.76 19.96
CA ARG A 66 -23.23 -26.42 19.30
C ARG A 66 -22.95 -26.54 17.80
N LYS A 67 -23.53 -27.59 17.18
CA LYS A 67 -23.47 -27.72 15.71
C LYS A 67 -24.01 -26.44 15.03
N CYS A 68 -23.26 -25.93 14.05
CA CYS A 68 -23.70 -24.77 13.28
C CYS A 68 -25.04 -24.99 12.61
N ALA A 69 -25.35 -26.24 12.17
CA ALA A 69 -26.65 -26.59 11.63
C ALA A 69 -27.81 -26.31 12.59
N ARG A 70 -27.62 -26.47 13.91
CA ARG A 70 -28.63 -26.13 14.92
C ARG A 70 -28.84 -24.64 15.00
N ILE A 71 -27.75 -23.85 15.05
CA ILE A 71 -27.83 -22.38 15.12
C ILE A 71 -28.49 -21.80 13.86
N VAL A 72 -28.09 -22.29 12.69
CA VAL A 72 -28.66 -21.86 11.40
C VAL A 72 -30.14 -22.24 11.32
N GLY A 73 -30.51 -23.47 11.75
CA GLY A 73 -31.90 -23.93 11.74
C GLY A 73 -32.82 -23.09 12.64
N ASP A 74 -32.39 -22.78 13.87
CA ASP A 74 -33.19 -21.92 14.78
C ASP A 74 -33.25 -20.47 14.26
N THR A 75 -32.16 -19.92 13.70
CA THR A 75 -32.16 -18.58 13.11
C THR A 75 -33.12 -18.50 11.92
N MET A 76 -33.07 -19.49 11.02
CA MET A 76 -33.88 -19.53 9.83
C MET A 76 -35.36 -19.72 10.16
N GLY A 77 -35.65 -20.66 11.09
CA GLY A 77 -37.03 -21.02 11.46
C GLY A 77 -37.76 -19.93 12.24
N LYS A 78 -37.04 -19.15 13.08
CA LYS A 78 -37.66 -18.16 13.96
C LYS A 78 -37.54 -16.73 13.45
N TYR A 79 -36.44 -16.34 12.81
CA TYR A 79 -36.12 -14.90 12.62
C TYR A 79 -35.76 -14.52 11.18
N HIS A 80 -35.10 -15.39 10.42
CA HIS A 80 -34.50 -15.00 9.12
C HIS A 80 -34.98 -15.92 7.99
N PRO A 81 -36.08 -15.57 7.28
CA PRO A 81 -36.73 -16.40 6.26
C PRO A 81 -35.96 -16.39 4.93
N HIS A 82 -34.69 -16.77 4.95
CA HIS A 82 -33.80 -16.83 3.77
C HIS A 82 -32.99 -18.14 3.78
N GLY A 83 -32.27 -18.38 2.69
CA GLY A 83 -31.50 -19.62 2.52
C GLY A 83 -30.46 -19.85 3.62
N ASP A 84 -30.33 -21.11 4.05
CA ASP A 84 -29.41 -21.57 5.08
C ASP A 84 -27.95 -21.24 4.78
N SER A 85 -27.55 -21.30 3.52
CA SER A 85 -26.20 -20.99 3.07
C SER A 85 -25.81 -19.52 3.34
N SER A 86 -26.77 -18.58 3.22
CA SER A 86 -26.52 -17.17 3.52
C SER A 86 -26.35 -16.93 5.03
N ILE A 87 -27.15 -17.60 5.85
CA ILE A 87 -27.07 -17.55 7.31
C ILE A 87 -25.75 -18.16 7.77
N TYR A 88 -25.41 -19.34 7.24
CA TYR A 88 -24.16 -20.02 7.59
C TYR A 88 -22.94 -19.20 7.14
N GLY A 89 -22.96 -18.61 5.96
CA GLY A 89 -21.90 -17.72 5.49
C GLY A 89 -21.67 -16.51 6.41
N ALA A 90 -22.74 -15.90 6.92
CA ALA A 90 -22.65 -14.82 7.90
C ALA A 90 -22.09 -15.29 9.26
N LEU A 91 -22.51 -16.46 9.74
CA LEU A 91 -21.97 -17.08 10.95
C LEU A 91 -20.46 -17.34 10.82
N VAL A 92 -20.05 -17.93 9.69
CA VAL A 92 -18.65 -18.24 9.40
C VAL A 92 -17.81 -16.98 9.37
N ASN A 93 -18.29 -15.92 8.70
CA ASN A 93 -17.55 -14.66 8.63
C ASN A 93 -17.30 -14.02 10.02
N MET A 94 -18.30 -14.10 10.92
CA MET A 94 -18.16 -13.60 12.29
C MET A 94 -17.18 -14.42 13.14
N ALA A 95 -16.82 -15.63 12.72
CA ALA A 95 -15.87 -16.51 13.43
C ALA A 95 -14.45 -16.45 12.86
N GLN A 96 -14.26 -15.90 11.65
CA GLN A 96 -12.96 -15.85 10.99
C GLN A 96 -12.08 -14.71 11.52
N GLU A 97 -10.91 -15.05 12.05
CA GLU A 97 -9.96 -14.07 12.63
C GLU A 97 -9.31 -13.14 11.61
N TRP A 98 -9.30 -13.52 10.32
CA TRP A 98 -8.80 -12.68 9.22
C TRP A 98 -9.88 -11.83 8.56
N SER A 99 -11.16 -12.08 8.86
CA SER A 99 -12.30 -11.33 8.34
C SER A 99 -12.84 -10.32 9.34
N THR A 100 -12.85 -10.67 10.64
CA THR A 100 -13.42 -9.88 11.72
C THR A 100 -12.34 -9.55 12.73
N ARG A 101 -12.15 -8.28 13.04
CA ARG A 101 -11.06 -7.81 13.93
C ARG A 101 -11.20 -8.34 15.36
N TYR A 102 -12.44 -8.37 15.87
CA TYR A 102 -12.82 -8.96 17.14
C TYR A 102 -13.97 -9.96 16.89
N PRO A 103 -13.65 -11.23 16.65
CA PRO A 103 -14.65 -12.24 16.29
C PRO A 103 -15.79 -12.33 17.30
N LEU A 104 -17.03 -12.32 16.79
CA LEU A 104 -18.24 -12.38 17.59
C LEU A 104 -18.69 -13.82 17.86
N VAL A 105 -18.17 -14.77 17.10
CA VAL A 105 -18.46 -16.19 17.21
C VAL A 105 -17.16 -16.95 17.47
N ASP A 106 -17.19 -17.84 18.43
CA ASP A 106 -16.12 -18.79 18.72
C ASP A 106 -16.42 -20.10 17.97
N GLY A 107 -15.69 -20.34 16.89
CA GLY A 107 -15.87 -21.47 15.99
C GLY A 107 -14.94 -22.65 16.35
N HIS A 108 -15.44 -23.87 16.18
CA HIS A 108 -14.68 -25.11 16.33
C HIS A 108 -14.85 -26.00 15.10
N GLY A 109 -13.73 -26.34 14.45
CA GLY A 109 -13.69 -27.05 13.19
C GLY A 109 -13.07 -26.24 12.05
N ASN A 110 -13.39 -26.61 10.81
CA ASN A 110 -12.86 -25.91 9.63
C ASN A 110 -13.81 -24.78 9.20
N PHE A 111 -13.43 -23.54 9.46
CA PHE A 111 -14.14 -22.32 9.07
C PHE A 111 -13.53 -21.66 7.83
N GLY A 112 -12.75 -22.37 7.03
CA GLY A 112 -12.07 -21.86 5.85
C GLY A 112 -10.63 -21.42 6.12
N SER A 113 -10.02 -20.78 5.14
CA SER A 113 -8.65 -20.27 5.22
C SER A 113 -8.48 -18.94 4.50
N VAL A 114 -7.33 -18.29 4.69
CA VAL A 114 -6.93 -17.08 3.97
C VAL A 114 -6.72 -17.33 2.46
N ASP A 115 -6.57 -18.60 2.06
CA ASP A 115 -6.49 -19.03 0.67
C ASP A 115 -7.84 -19.03 -0.06
N GLY A 116 -8.91 -18.73 0.69
CA GLY A 116 -10.26 -18.67 0.14
C GLY A 116 -10.96 -20.03 0.12
N ASP A 117 -10.42 -21.02 0.83
CA ASP A 117 -11.14 -22.26 1.05
C ASP A 117 -12.42 -22.00 1.82
N GLY A 118 -13.50 -22.63 1.38
CA GLY A 118 -14.78 -22.55 2.07
C GLY A 118 -14.77 -23.27 3.40
N ALA A 119 -15.66 -22.86 4.31
CA ALA A 119 -15.89 -23.62 5.54
C ALA A 119 -16.44 -25.00 5.23
N ALA A 120 -16.16 -25.96 6.11
CA ALA A 120 -16.79 -27.28 6.04
C ALA A 120 -18.31 -27.15 6.19
N ALA A 121 -19.07 -28.15 5.72
CA ALA A 121 -20.53 -28.14 5.84
C ALA A 121 -20.98 -27.98 7.31
N MET A 122 -22.05 -27.22 7.54
CA MET A 122 -22.53 -26.82 8.87
C MET A 122 -22.88 -27.99 9.82
N ARG A 123 -23.01 -29.21 9.30
CA ARG A 123 -23.18 -30.43 10.11
C ARG A 123 -21.88 -30.86 10.79
N TYR A 124 -20.72 -30.43 10.33
CA TYR A 124 -19.42 -30.77 10.90
C TYR A 124 -18.89 -29.69 11.83
N THR A 125 -19.11 -28.43 11.51
CA THR A 125 -18.63 -27.30 12.30
C THR A 125 -19.50 -27.03 13.53
N GLU A 126 -18.91 -26.48 14.56
CA GLU A 126 -19.54 -26.09 15.80
C GLU A 126 -19.21 -24.65 16.16
N ALA A 127 -20.12 -24.01 16.88
CA ALA A 127 -19.93 -22.61 17.28
C ALA A 127 -20.59 -22.29 18.62
N ARG A 128 -20.13 -21.23 19.24
CA ARG A 128 -20.74 -20.59 20.40
C ARG A 128 -20.48 -19.09 20.38
N LEU A 129 -21.16 -18.31 21.19
CA LEU A 129 -20.87 -16.90 21.35
C LEU A 129 -19.45 -16.70 21.90
N SER A 130 -18.73 -15.73 21.36
CA SER A 130 -17.45 -15.30 21.92
C SER A 130 -17.66 -14.49 23.20
N LYS A 131 -16.60 -14.29 23.99
CA LYS A 131 -16.70 -13.50 25.22
C LYS A 131 -17.10 -12.04 24.96
N ILE A 132 -16.56 -11.44 23.88
CA ILE A 132 -16.86 -10.05 23.54
C ILE A 132 -18.29 -9.87 23.01
N SER A 133 -18.85 -10.87 22.33
CA SER A 133 -20.24 -10.79 21.85
C SER A 133 -21.27 -10.73 22.98
N MET A 134 -20.92 -11.23 24.18
CA MET A 134 -21.78 -11.06 25.36
C MET A 134 -21.95 -9.60 25.76
N GLU A 135 -20.98 -8.73 25.45
CA GLU A 135 -21.10 -7.28 25.69
C GLU A 135 -22.07 -6.60 24.71
N LEU A 136 -22.26 -7.18 23.49
CA LEU A 136 -23.31 -6.71 22.56
C LEU A 136 -24.72 -7.04 23.05
N LEU A 137 -24.88 -8.17 23.72
CA LEU A 137 -26.15 -8.74 24.16
C LEU A 137 -26.46 -8.40 25.63
N ALA A 138 -25.54 -7.74 26.33
CA ALA A 138 -25.68 -7.47 27.76
C ALA A 138 -26.96 -6.70 28.08
N ASP A 139 -27.65 -7.13 29.13
CA ASP A 139 -28.88 -6.51 29.63
C ASP A 139 -30.06 -6.47 28.63
N ILE A 140 -30.04 -7.29 27.58
CA ILE A 140 -31.12 -7.33 26.57
C ILE A 140 -32.49 -7.65 27.20
N ASN A 141 -32.50 -8.39 28.33
CA ASN A 141 -33.71 -8.76 29.08
C ASN A 141 -34.21 -7.67 30.02
N LYS A 142 -33.53 -6.53 30.09
CA LYS A 142 -33.90 -5.40 30.99
C LYS A 142 -34.63 -4.26 30.27
N ASN A 143 -35.34 -4.57 29.18
CA ASN A 143 -36.07 -3.58 28.36
C ASN A 143 -35.18 -2.46 27.81
N THR A 144 -33.92 -2.77 27.51
CA THR A 144 -32.92 -1.81 27.06
C THR A 144 -33.10 -1.40 25.59
N VAL A 145 -33.69 -2.27 24.78
CA VAL A 145 -33.94 -2.09 23.35
C VAL A 145 -35.38 -2.49 23.00
N ASP A 146 -35.86 -2.00 21.84
CA ASP A 146 -37.17 -2.35 21.34
C ASP A 146 -37.15 -3.71 20.65
N PHE A 147 -38.24 -4.43 20.81
CA PHE A 147 -38.51 -5.69 20.14
C PHE A 147 -39.65 -5.47 19.11
N ARG A 148 -39.51 -6.12 17.98
CA ARG A 148 -40.53 -6.16 16.93
C ARG A 148 -40.96 -7.59 16.62
N PRO A 149 -42.15 -7.82 16.07
CA PRO A 149 -42.54 -9.14 15.61
C PRO A 149 -41.57 -9.64 14.53
N ASN A 150 -41.37 -10.95 14.49
CA ASN A 150 -40.66 -11.60 13.40
C ASN A 150 -41.54 -11.65 12.12
N PHE A 151 -41.11 -12.35 11.08
CA PHE A 151 -41.75 -12.39 9.78
C PHE A 151 -43.16 -13.03 9.78
N ASP A 152 -43.50 -13.92 10.71
CA ASP A 152 -44.80 -14.63 10.86
C ASP A 152 -45.54 -14.24 12.14
N GLU A 153 -45.07 -13.24 12.85
CA GLU A 153 -45.64 -12.70 14.10
C GLU A 153 -45.71 -13.71 15.28
N THR A 154 -45.05 -14.85 15.17
CA THR A 154 -45.03 -15.90 16.24
C THR A 154 -44.02 -15.61 17.33
N GLU A 155 -42.94 -14.94 16.99
CA GLU A 155 -41.80 -14.61 17.87
C GLU A 155 -41.48 -13.10 17.84
N LYS A 156 -40.66 -12.66 18.78
CA LYS A 156 -40.16 -11.30 18.81
C LYS A 156 -38.67 -11.29 18.64
N GLU A 157 -38.18 -10.36 17.84
CA GLU A 157 -36.75 -10.12 17.61
C GLU A 157 -36.37 -8.70 18.04
N PRO A 158 -35.14 -8.49 18.54
CA PRO A 158 -34.65 -7.15 18.86
C PRO A 158 -34.49 -6.32 17.59
N ALA A 159 -34.94 -5.07 17.62
CA ALA A 159 -34.74 -4.11 16.54
C ALA A 159 -33.24 -3.73 16.41
N VAL A 160 -32.56 -3.66 17.55
CA VAL A 160 -31.12 -3.36 17.69
C VAL A 160 -30.61 -4.06 18.96
N LEU A 161 -29.31 -4.34 19.06
CA LEU A 161 -28.71 -4.84 20.27
C LEU A 161 -28.25 -3.71 21.20
N PRO A 162 -28.14 -3.95 22.53
CA PRO A 162 -27.63 -2.96 23.49
C PRO A 162 -26.24 -2.46 23.18
N SER A 163 -25.34 -3.32 22.68
CA SER A 163 -24.02 -2.99 22.13
C SER A 163 -23.16 -2.11 23.02
N ARG A 164 -22.65 -2.65 24.14
CA ARG A 164 -21.82 -1.89 25.10
C ARG A 164 -20.49 -1.37 24.56
N PHE A 165 -20.10 -1.73 23.34
CA PHE A 165 -18.94 -1.16 22.65
C PHE A 165 -19.31 -0.76 21.22
N PRO A 166 -18.60 0.19 20.58
CA PRO A 166 -18.95 0.74 19.27
C PRO A 166 -18.58 -0.23 18.15
N ASN A 167 -19.33 -1.33 18.02
CA ASN A 167 -19.07 -2.45 17.13
C ASN A 167 -18.96 -2.04 15.65
N LEU A 168 -19.72 -1.03 15.20
CA LEU A 168 -19.67 -0.57 13.81
C LEU A 168 -18.26 -0.14 13.38
N LEU A 169 -17.58 0.62 14.20
CA LEU A 169 -16.21 1.06 13.94
C LEU A 169 -15.18 -0.02 14.29
N VAL A 170 -15.41 -0.77 15.37
CA VAL A 170 -14.45 -1.77 15.87
C VAL A 170 -14.29 -2.93 14.89
N ASN A 171 -15.38 -3.51 14.41
CA ASN A 171 -15.35 -4.62 13.46
C ASN A 171 -15.52 -4.18 12.01
N GLY A 172 -16.03 -2.98 11.78
CA GLY A 172 -16.34 -2.52 10.43
C GLY A 172 -17.46 -3.34 9.78
N THR A 173 -17.73 -3.05 8.53
CA THR A 173 -18.70 -3.80 7.74
C THR A 173 -18.53 -3.50 6.25
N GLN A 174 -18.90 -4.45 5.41
CA GLN A 174 -18.98 -4.28 3.96
C GLN A 174 -20.36 -4.73 3.47
N GLY A 175 -21.00 -3.96 2.60
CA GLY A 175 -22.30 -4.31 2.05
C GLY A 175 -22.60 -3.58 0.75
N ILE A 176 -23.26 -4.28 -0.16
CA ILE A 176 -23.68 -3.73 -1.44
C ILE A 176 -25.20 -3.74 -1.46
N ALA A 177 -25.82 -2.55 -1.50
CA ALA A 177 -27.24 -2.34 -1.65
C ALA A 177 -27.57 -1.86 -3.06
N VAL A 178 -28.84 -1.57 -3.32
CA VAL A 178 -29.26 -1.00 -4.60
C VAL A 178 -28.94 0.50 -4.63
N GLY A 179 -28.10 0.91 -5.56
CA GLY A 179 -27.71 2.31 -5.75
C GLY A 179 -26.69 2.85 -4.73
N MET A 180 -26.30 2.06 -3.73
CA MET A 180 -25.32 2.46 -2.70
C MET A 180 -24.57 1.27 -2.14
N ALA A 181 -23.42 1.56 -1.53
CA ALA A 181 -22.61 0.56 -0.85
C ALA A 181 -22.03 1.14 0.44
N THR A 182 -21.78 0.27 1.40
CA THR A 182 -21.02 0.59 2.62
C THR A 182 -19.72 -0.20 2.65
N ASN A 183 -18.66 0.42 3.11
CA ASN A 183 -17.36 -0.21 3.30
C ASN A 183 -16.63 0.49 4.45
N ILE A 184 -16.96 0.13 5.67
CA ILE A 184 -16.42 0.71 6.89
C ILE A 184 -15.28 -0.18 7.36
N PRO A 185 -14.04 0.34 7.46
CA PRO A 185 -12.91 -0.45 7.91
C PRO A 185 -12.99 -0.75 9.42
N PRO A 186 -12.42 -1.85 9.89
CA PRO A 186 -12.29 -2.14 11.31
C PRO A 186 -11.24 -1.23 11.99
N HIS A 187 -11.37 -1.04 13.31
CA HIS A 187 -10.51 -0.19 14.12
C HIS A 187 -10.09 -0.88 15.42
N ASN A 188 -9.04 -0.38 16.02
CA ASN A 188 -8.58 -0.84 17.32
C ASN A 188 -9.58 -0.47 18.43
N LEU A 189 -9.96 -1.45 19.25
CA LEU A 189 -10.95 -1.27 20.32
C LEU A 189 -10.53 -0.20 21.33
N ARG A 190 -9.25 -0.17 21.74
CA ARG A 190 -8.74 0.82 22.69
C ARG A 190 -8.83 2.23 22.13
N GLU A 191 -8.48 2.42 20.87
CA GLU A 191 -8.55 3.75 20.24
C GLU A 191 -9.98 4.25 20.14
N VAL A 192 -10.91 3.40 19.69
CA VAL A 192 -12.31 3.80 19.52
C VAL A 192 -12.96 4.10 20.88
N ILE A 193 -12.73 3.27 21.89
CA ILE A 193 -13.27 3.51 23.24
C ILE A 193 -12.65 4.78 23.84
N ASN A 194 -11.36 5.01 23.70
CA ASN A 194 -10.71 6.23 24.16
C ASN A 194 -11.30 7.49 23.50
N ALA A 195 -11.68 7.40 22.22
CA ALA A 195 -12.35 8.48 21.53
C ALA A 195 -13.76 8.76 22.11
N VAL A 196 -14.53 7.70 22.41
CA VAL A 196 -15.83 7.86 23.10
C VAL A 196 -15.65 8.47 24.49
N ILE A 197 -14.66 8.01 25.25
CA ILE A 197 -14.34 8.57 26.58
C ILE A 197 -13.98 10.06 26.45
N LYS A 198 -13.21 10.45 25.44
CA LYS A 198 -12.87 11.86 25.20
C LYS A 198 -14.10 12.71 24.91
N ILE A 199 -15.06 12.18 24.13
CA ILE A 199 -16.33 12.87 23.87
C ILE A 199 -17.09 13.07 25.18
N ILE A 200 -17.16 12.02 26.03
CA ILE A 200 -17.83 12.11 27.35
C ILE A 200 -17.13 13.14 28.24
N ASP A 201 -15.80 13.10 28.30
CA ASP A 201 -15.04 14.02 29.17
C ASP A 201 -15.22 15.48 28.75
N ASN A 202 -15.19 15.78 27.47
CA ASN A 202 -15.45 17.12 26.96
C ASN A 202 -16.88 17.59 27.26
N GLN A 203 -17.89 16.70 27.20
CA GLN A 203 -19.27 17.02 27.57
C GLN A 203 -19.47 17.21 29.10
N VAL A 204 -18.81 16.41 29.93
CA VAL A 204 -18.98 16.40 31.37
C VAL A 204 -18.17 17.51 32.06
N GLU A 205 -16.88 17.64 31.67
CA GLU A 205 -15.91 18.50 32.33
C GLU A 205 -15.85 19.90 31.73
N GLU A 206 -15.90 20.00 30.39
CA GLU A 206 -15.67 21.23 29.65
C GLU A 206 -16.96 21.82 29.05
N ASP A 207 -18.08 21.09 29.10
CA ASP A 207 -19.40 21.48 28.57
C ASP A 207 -19.32 21.95 27.09
N ARG A 208 -18.51 21.25 26.28
CA ARG A 208 -18.29 21.56 24.86
C ARG A 208 -18.35 20.31 23.97
N GLU A 209 -18.56 20.54 22.70
CA GLU A 209 -18.46 19.52 21.69
C GLU A 209 -16.99 19.15 21.42
N THR A 210 -16.75 17.90 21.07
CA THR A 210 -15.42 17.40 20.67
C THR A 210 -15.18 17.70 19.20
N THR A 211 -14.00 18.21 18.87
CA THR A 211 -13.63 18.45 17.47
C THR A 211 -13.17 17.18 16.79
N ILE A 212 -13.26 17.15 15.47
CA ILE A 212 -12.80 15.99 14.71
C ILE A 212 -11.28 15.84 14.80
N GLU A 213 -10.55 16.92 14.97
CA GLU A 213 -9.09 16.94 15.16
C GLU A 213 -8.68 16.14 16.40
N GLU A 214 -9.37 16.34 17.52
CA GLU A 214 -9.13 15.60 18.77
C GLU A 214 -9.38 14.09 18.59
N LEU A 215 -10.37 13.72 17.79
CA LEU A 215 -10.67 12.32 17.48
C LEU A 215 -9.60 11.70 16.57
N LEU A 216 -9.07 12.46 15.60
CA LEU A 216 -7.99 12.04 14.71
C LEU A 216 -6.66 11.82 15.44
N GLU A 217 -6.44 12.48 16.56
CA GLU A 217 -5.28 12.26 17.43
C GLU A 217 -5.38 10.93 18.20
N ILE A 218 -6.58 10.47 18.51
CA ILE A 218 -6.84 9.25 19.27
C ILE A 218 -6.98 8.05 18.32
N ILE A 219 -7.87 8.14 17.33
CA ILE A 219 -8.07 7.10 16.31
C ILE A 219 -7.14 7.38 15.15
N LYS A 220 -5.97 6.73 15.18
CA LYS A 220 -4.91 6.98 14.20
C LYS A 220 -5.25 6.50 12.79
N GLY A 221 -6.13 5.52 12.66
CA GLY A 221 -6.55 4.95 11.39
C GLY A 221 -7.19 3.57 11.54
N PRO A 222 -7.61 2.93 10.46
CA PRO A 222 -8.07 1.55 10.48
C PRO A 222 -7.06 0.59 11.08
N ASP A 223 -7.55 -0.50 11.66
CA ASP A 223 -6.75 -1.57 12.23
C ASP A 223 -7.28 -2.92 11.70
N PHE A 224 -6.67 -3.38 10.62
CA PHE A 224 -7.12 -4.58 9.93
C PHE A 224 -6.72 -5.86 10.66
N PRO A 225 -7.56 -6.91 10.66
CA PRO A 225 -7.25 -8.17 11.31
C PRO A 225 -6.01 -8.86 10.71
N THR A 226 -5.71 -8.61 9.44
CA THR A 226 -4.56 -9.14 8.71
C THR A 226 -3.28 -8.31 8.85
N GLY A 227 -3.29 -7.24 9.67
CA GLY A 227 -2.15 -6.35 9.83
C GLY A 227 -1.91 -5.46 8.62
N ALA A 228 -0.79 -5.59 7.97
CA ALA A 228 -0.33 -4.79 6.84
C ALA A 228 0.01 -3.33 7.20
N THR A 229 0.46 -2.56 6.23
CA THR A 229 0.86 -1.16 6.43
C THR A 229 -0.01 -0.23 5.61
N ILE A 230 -0.60 0.77 6.25
CA ILE A 230 -1.29 1.88 5.57
C ILE A 230 -0.25 2.89 5.13
N LEU A 231 -0.35 3.35 3.89
CA LEU A 231 0.55 4.34 3.30
C LEU A 231 -0.07 5.74 3.37
N GLY A 232 0.49 6.59 4.23
CA GLY A 232 0.06 7.96 4.42
C GLY A 232 -1.21 8.16 5.25
N ARG A 233 -1.47 9.39 5.66
CA ARG A 233 -2.63 9.77 6.49
C ARG A 233 -3.72 10.51 5.71
N SER A 234 -3.40 11.05 4.53
CA SER A 234 -4.34 11.90 3.77
C SER A 234 -5.66 11.20 3.44
N GLY A 235 -5.60 9.91 3.05
CA GLY A 235 -6.79 9.10 2.78
C GLY A 235 -7.61 8.81 4.04
N ILE A 236 -6.96 8.63 5.20
CA ILE A 236 -7.61 8.45 6.50
C ILE A 236 -8.33 9.74 6.90
N ASP A 237 -7.62 10.87 6.86
CA ASP A 237 -8.16 12.18 7.23
C ASP A 237 -9.37 12.55 6.36
N GLN A 238 -9.27 12.31 5.05
CA GLN A 238 -10.39 12.51 4.14
C GLN A 238 -11.59 11.63 4.51
N ALA A 239 -11.35 10.33 4.76
CA ALA A 239 -12.41 9.39 5.11
C ALA A 239 -13.14 9.79 6.39
N TYR A 240 -12.39 10.17 7.42
CA TYR A 240 -12.96 10.50 8.73
C TYR A 240 -13.68 11.85 8.77
N ARG A 241 -13.24 12.81 7.93
CA ARG A 241 -13.90 14.12 7.80
C ARG A 241 -15.16 14.08 6.94
N THR A 242 -15.15 13.28 5.87
CA THR A 242 -16.21 13.32 4.85
C THR A 242 -17.05 12.06 4.76
N GLY A 243 -16.68 10.99 5.47
CA GLY A 243 -17.29 9.67 5.34
C GLY A 243 -16.86 8.91 4.07
N ARG A 244 -15.96 9.47 3.25
CA ARG A 244 -15.43 8.81 2.04
C ARG A 244 -13.95 9.09 1.88
N GLY A 245 -13.18 8.05 1.55
CA GLY A 245 -11.74 8.18 1.33
C GLY A 245 -11.14 6.95 0.67
N LYS A 246 -9.89 7.08 0.23
CA LYS A 246 -9.12 5.99 -0.35
C LYS A 246 -7.87 5.79 0.48
N ILE A 247 -7.73 4.60 1.06
CA ILE A 247 -6.61 4.24 1.92
C ILE A 247 -5.77 3.21 1.17
N LYS A 248 -4.51 3.54 0.90
CA LYS A 248 -3.56 2.60 0.29
C LYS A 248 -3.03 1.68 1.38
N VAL A 249 -3.14 0.37 1.18
CA VAL A 249 -2.67 -0.66 2.12
C VAL A 249 -1.64 -1.52 1.40
N ARG A 250 -0.51 -1.75 2.03
CA ARG A 250 0.61 -2.51 1.48
C ARG A 250 0.93 -3.69 2.39
N ALA A 251 1.25 -4.83 1.78
CA ALA A 251 1.76 -6.02 2.44
C ALA A 251 3.04 -5.72 3.25
N VAL A 252 3.24 -6.41 4.33
CA VAL A 252 4.53 -6.40 5.06
C VAL A 252 5.47 -7.38 4.37
N THR A 253 6.60 -6.86 3.92
CA THR A 253 7.60 -7.62 3.16
C THR A 253 8.98 -7.38 3.72
N ASP A 254 9.83 -8.42 3.66
CA ASP A 254 11.24 -8.35 4.01
C ASP A 254 12.09 -8.97 2.90
N ILE A 255 13.33 -8.51 2.76
CA ILE A 255 14.29 -9.03 1.78
C ILE A 255 15.40 -9.74 2.52
N GLU A 256 15.40 -11.06 2.45
CA GLU A 256 16.40 -11.91 3.09
C GLU A 256 17.50 -12.30 2.10
N ALA A 257 18.76 -12.20 2.55
CA ALA A 257 19.89 -12.72 1.81
C ALA A 257 19.94 -14.25 1.92
N MET A 258 20.24 -14.91 0.80
CA MET A 258 20.41 -16.36 0.73
C MET A 258 21.89 -16.74 0.52
N ALA A 259 22.21 -18.00 0.76
CA ALA A 259 23.49 -18.56 0.37
C ALA A 259 23.76 -18.30 -1.13
N ASN A 260 25.02 -18.11 -1.50
CA ASN A 260 25.46 -17.84 -2.89
C ASN A 260 25.06 -16.46 -3.46
N GLY A 261 24.75 -15.46 -2.61
CA GLY A 261 24.44 -14.11 -3.04
C GLY A 261 23.12 -13.95 -3.78
N LYS A 262 22.20 -14.89 -3.64
CA LYS A 262 20.80 -14.73 -4.03
C LYS A 262 20.04 -13.96 -2.94
N GLN A 263 18.90 -13.39 -3.33
CA GLN A 263 17.94 -12.76 -2.44
C GLN A 263 16.57 -13.41 -2.58
N ARG A 264 15.77 -13.32 -1.52
CA ARG A 264 14.36 -13.68 -1.56
C ARG A 264 13.52 -12.61 -0.89
N ILE A 265 12.34 -12.38 -1.42
CA ILE A 265 11.32 -11.53 -0.81
C ILE A 265 10.41 -12.44 0.01
N ILE A 266 10.22 -12.10 1.26
CA ILE A 266 9.31 -12.77 2.17
C ILE A 266 8.13 -11.85 2.42
N VAL A 267 6.90 -12.37 2.27
CA VAL A 267 5.67 -11.65 2.58
C VAL A 267 5.05 -12.29 3.82
N THR A 268 4.88 -11.53 4.88
CA THR A 268 4.36 -12.01 6.17
C THR A 268 2.95 -11.54 6.46
N GLU A 269 2.51 -10.43 5.88
CA GLU A 269 1.16 -9.89 6.05
C GLU A 269 0.63 -9.38 4.71
N LEU A 270 -0.67 -9.54 4.47
CA LEU A 270 -1.36 -9.10 3.26
C LEU A 270 -2.38 -8.01 3.56
N PRO A 271 -2.68 -7.13 2.58
CA PRO A 271 -3.78 -6.20 2.69
C PRO A 271 -5.10 -6.93 3.00
N TYR A 272 -5.97 -6.26 3.75
CA TYR A 272 -7.26 -6.80 4.17
C TYR A 272 -8.11 -7.23 2.97
N MET A 273 -8.78 -8.39 3.09
CA MET A 273 -9.64 -9.00 2.05
C MET A 273 -8.88 -9.55 0.82
N VAL A 274 -7.56 -9.59 0.83
CA VAL A 274 -6.78 -10.21 -0.26
C VAL A 274 -6.72 -11.73 -0.07
N ASN A 275 -7.04 -12.45 -1.13
CA ASN A 275 -6.92 -13.91 -1.19
C ASN A 275 -5.47 -14.31 -1.53
N LYS A 276 -4.81 -15.03 -0.61
CA LYS A 276 -3.39 -15.39 -0.72
C LYS A 276 -3.13 -16.31 -1.94
N ALA A 277 -3.93 -17.32 -2.17
CA ALA A 277 -3.75 -18.25 -3.29
C ALA A 277 -3.89 -17.55 -4.65
N ARG A 278 -4.91 -16.71 -4.83
CA ARG A 278 -5.10 -15.92 -6.05
C ARG A 278 -3.99 -14.90 -6.27
N LEU A 279 -3.45 -14.34 -5.20
CA LEU A 279 -2.29 -13.45 -5.28
C LEU A 279 -1.06 -14.19 -5.81
N ILE A 280 -0.77 -15.37 -5.28
CA ILE A 280 0.34 -16.24 -5.72
C ILE A 280 0.16 -16.63 -7.19
N GLU A 281 -1.04 -17.05 -7.61
CA GLU A 281 -1.36 -17.34 -9.00
C GLU A 281 -1.15 -16.13 -9.91
N LYS A 282 -1.54 -14.93 -9.46
CA LYS A 282 -1.34 -13.68 -10.21
C LYS A 282 0.14 -13.36 -10.39
N ILE A 283 0.95 -13.53 -9.34
CA ILE A 283 2.41 -13.35 -9.42
C ILE A 283 2.99 -14.34 -10.44
N ALA A 284 2.62 -15.62 -10.35
CA ALA A 284 3.08 -16.64 -11.31
C ALA A 284 2.66 -16.34 -12.76
N ALA A 285 1.46 -15.78 -12.96
CA ALA A 285 1.00 -15.34 -14.29
C ALA A 285 1.85 -14.19 -14.83
N LEU A 286 2.17 -13.18 -14.03
CA LEU A 286 3.03 -12.06 -14.42
C LEU A 286 4.44 -12.51 -14.83
N VAL A 287 4.98 -13.53 -14.15
CA VAL A 287 6.28 -14.13 -14.52
C VAL A 287 6.19 -14.86 -15.87
N ARG A 288 5.13 -15.65 -16.10
CA ARG A 288 4.90 -16.35 -17.38
C ARG A 288 4.70 -15.37 -18.54
N GLU A 289 4.00 -14.27 -18.30
CA GLU A 289 3.74 -13.21 -19.28
C GLU A 289 4.96 -12.28 -19.48
N LYS A 290 6.09 -12.54 -18.80
CA LYS A 290 7.30 -11.70 -18.81
C LYS A 290 7.07 -10.23 -18.46
N LYS A 291 6.04 -9.93 -17.68
CA LYS A 291 5.76 -8.59 -17.14
C LYS A 291 6.62 -8.29 -15.92
N VAL A 292 6.98 -9.32 -15.15
CA VAL A 292 7.93 -9.27 -14.06
C VAL A 292 8.98 -10.33 -14.31
N GLU A 293 10.21 -9.90 -14.53
CA GLU A 293 11.34 -10.79 -14.77
C GLU A 293 12.24 -10.86 -13.53
N GLY A 294 13.00 -11.95 -13.40
CA GLY A 294 13.97 -12.12 -12.31
C GLY A 294 13.48 -12.95 -11.13
N ILE A 295 12.23 -13.41 -11.11
CA ILE A 295 11.73 -14.39 -10.13
C ILE A 295 12.11 -15.79 -10.62
N THR A 296 12.73 -16.59 -9.75
CA THR A 296 13.15 -17.97 -10.05
C THR A 296 12.23 -19.01 -9.45
N GLU A 297 11.69 -18.73 -8.26
CA GLU A 297 10.81 -19.66 -7.56
C GLU A 297 9.79 -18.88 -6.72
N LEU A 298 8.59 -19.45 -6.60
CA LEU A 298 7.50 -18.89 -5.82
C LEU A 298 6.89 -20.02 -4.99
N ARG A 299 6.97 -19.90 -3.67
CA ARG A 299 6.47 -20.91 -2.73
C ARG A 299 5.57 -20.28 -1.67
N ASP A 300 4.57 -21.03 -1.26
CA ASP A 300 3.82 -20.77 -0.05
C ASP A 300 4.41 -21.63 1.09
N GLU A 301 5.03 -20.98 2.04
CA GLU A 301 5.65 -21.57 3.22
C GLU A 301 4.82 -21.32 4.49
N SER A 302 3.57 -20.87 4.32
CA SER A 302 2.67 -20.58 5.44
C SER A 302 2.36 -21.84 6.26
N ASP A 303 2.45 -21.71 7.57
CA ASP A 303 2.17 -22.78 8.52
C ASP A 303 1.41 -22.25 9.75
N ARG A 304 1.37 -23.03 10.83
CA ARG A 304 0.71 -22.63 12.09
C ARG A 304 1.38 -21.48 12.80
N SER A 305 2.64 -21.15 12.48
CA SER A 305 3.37 -20.02 13.05
C SER A 305 3.05 -18.69 12.36
N GLY A 306 2.45 -18.74 11.18
CA GLY A 306 2.02 -17.54 10.45
C GLY A 306 2.08 -17.68 8.93
N MET A 307 1.69 -16.60 8.27
CA MET A 307 1.77 -16.47 6.82
C MET A 307 3.21 -16.23 6.39
N ARG A 308 3.66 -16.95 5.35
CA ARG A 308 4.97 -16.77 4.74
C ARG A 308 4.93 -17.13 3.27
N ILE A 309 4.92 -16.12 2.40
CA ILE A 309 5.08 -16.30 0.94
C ILE A 309 6.54 -16.02 0.63
N CYS A 310 7.23 -16.97 0.00
CA CYS A 310 8.63 -16.88 -0.39
C CYS A 310 8.75 -16.69 -1.90
N ILE A 311 9.40 -15.60 -2.32
CA ILE A 311 9.66 -15.26 -3.72
C ILE A 311 11.17 -15.20 -3.92
N GLU A 312 11.76 -16.24 -4.51
CA GLU A 312 13.19 -16.27 -4.79
C GLU A 312 13.55 -15.50 -6.05
N ILE A 313 14.63 -14.75 -5.97
CA ILE A 313 15.05 -13.83 -7.01
C ILE A 313 16.35 -14.31 -7.64
N ARG A 314 16.49 -14.12 -8.94
CA ARG A 314 17.68 -14.39 -9.70
C ARG A 314 18.83 -13.50 -9.19
N ARG A 315 20.04 -14.03 -9.17
CA ARG A 315 21.24 -13.38 -8.60
C ARG A 315 21.56 -12.01 -9.22
N ASP A 316 21.24 -11.82 -10.49
CA ASP A 316 21.50 -10.61 -11.28
C ASP A 316 20.33 -9.61 -11.27
N ALA A 317 19.26 -9.90 -10.53
CA ALA A 317 18.07 -9.05 -10.44
C ALA A 317 18.03 -8.31 -9.10
N ASN A 318 17.49 -7.09 -9.12
CA ASN A 318 17.33 -6.27 -7.93
C ASN A 318 15.98 -6.57 -7.26
N ALA A 319 16.01 -7.02 -6.00
CA ALA A 319 14.84 -7.37 -5.22
C ALA A 319 13.85 -6.20 -5.06
N ASN A 320 14.34 -4.99 -4.84
CA ASN A 320 13.51 -3.81 -4.66
C ASN A 320 12.74 -3.44 -5.94
N VAL A 321 13.40 -3.56 -7.11
CA VAL A 321 12.74 -3.30 -8.40
C VAL A 321 11.63 -4.30 -8.67
N ILE A 322 11.88 -5.58 -8.39
CA ILE A 322 10.86 -6.63 -8.53
C ILE A 322 9.70 -6.38 -7.57
N LEU A 323 10.00 -6.09 -6.30
CA LEU A 323 8.99 -5.80 -5.29
C LEU A 323 8.10 -4.63 -5.70
N ASN A 324 8.68 -3.58 -6.28
CA ASN A 324 7.93 -2.43 -6.80
C ASN A 324 7.01 -2.79 -7.97
N GLN A 325 7.48 -3.63 -8.86
CA GLN A 325 6.65 -4.13 -9.96
C GLN A 325 5.48 -4.98 -9.41
N LEU A 326 5.74 -5.78 -8.37
CA LEU A 326 4.71 -6.57 -7.70
C LEU A 326 3.66 -5.67 -7.02
N TYR A 327 4.07 -4.61 -6.30
CA TYR A 327 3.14 -3.63 -5.73
C TYR A 327 2.27 -2.94 -6.80
N LYS A 328 2.84 -2.66 -7.96
CA LYS A 328 2.11 -2.00 -9.07
C LYS A 328 1.12 -2.93 -9.79
N HIS A 329 1.42 -4.22 -9.87
CA HIS A 329 0.68 -5.16 -10.73
C HIS A 329 -0.13 -6.21 -9.96
N THR A 330 -0.01 -6.26 -8.64
CA THR A 330 -0.68 -7.25 -7.80
C THR A 330 -1.32 -6.60 -6.57
N GLN A 331 -2.11 -7.38 -5.83
CA GLN A 331 -2.73 -6.98 -4.57
C GLN A 331 -1.77 -7.02 -3.36
N LEU A 332 -0.45 -7.12 -3.57
CA LEU A 332 0.51 -6.81 -2.50
C LEU A 332 0.41 -5.34 -2.05
N GLN A 333 -0.11 -4.48 -2.90
CA GLN A 333 -0.61 -3.17 -2.54
C GLN A 333 -2.00 -2.99 -3.14
N ASP A 334 -2.96 -2.64 -2.30
CA ASP A 334 -4.35 -2.44 -2.72
C ASP A 334 -4.91 -1.16 -2.11
N THR A 335 -6.00 -0.67 -2.66
CA THR A 335 -6.68 0.53 -2.16
C THR A 335 -7.99 0.15 -1.52
N PHE A 336 -8.11 0.39 -0.21
CA PHE A 336 -9.36 0.26 0.51
C PHE A 336 -10.20 1.53 0.33
N GLY A 337 -11.30 1.41 -0.39
CA GLY A 337 -12.24 2.52 -0.60
C GLY A 337 -13.20 2.64 0.58
N VAL A 338 -12.97 3.62 1.46
CA VAL A 338 -13.82 3.86 2.63
C VAL A 338 -15.14 4.51 2.22
N ILE A 339 -16.25 3.93 2.67
CA ILE A 339 -17.60 4.48 2.55
C ILE A 339 -18.30 4.25 3.89
N MET A 340 -18.40 5.30 4.69
CA MET A 340 -18.95 5.25 6.04
C MET A 340 -20.48 5.46 6.00
N LEU A 341 -21.17 4.52 5.38
CA LEU A 341 -22.63 4.51 5.22
C LEU A 341 -23.27 3.51 6.18
N ALA A 342 -24.22 3.94 6.99
CA ALA A 342 -25.02 3.07 7.84
C ALA A 342 -26.47 3.58 7.94
N LEU A 343 -27.34 2.77 8.54
CA LEU A 343 -28.72 3.14 8.78
C LEU A 343 -28.84 3.96 10.09
N VAL A 344 -29.44 5.13 9.99
CA VAL A 344 -29.88 5.98 11.09
C VAL A 344 -31.39 6.03 11.04
N ASP A 345 -32.08 5.51 12.02
CA ASP A 345 -33.54 5.41 12.08
C ASP A 345 -34.16 4.82 10.81
N GLY A 346 -33.50 3.77 10.27
CA GLY A 346 -33.93 3.09 9.04
C GLY A 346 -33.57 3.81 7.74
N GLN A 347 -32.95 4.99 7.78
CA GLN A 347 -32.54 5.76 6.61
C GLN A 347 -31.00 5.63 6.38
N PRO A 348 -30.56 5.40 5.14
CA PRO A 348 -29.15 5.33 4.85
C PRO A 348 -28.50 6.72 4.89
N LYS A 349 -27.44 6.86 5.68
CA LYS A 349 -26.70 8.11 5.85
C LYS A 349 -25.19 7.85 5.75
N THR A 350 -24.48 8.63 4.92
CA THR A 350 -23.02 8.70 4.97
C THR A 350 -22.62 9.67 6.07
N MET A 351 -21.79 9.23 6.99
CA MET A 351 -21.43 9.97 8.20
C MET A 351 -19.91 10.14 8.30
N ASN A 352 -19.47 11.19 8.96
CA ASN A 352 -18.09 11.35 9.39
C ASN A 352 -17.83 10.57 10.69
N LEU A 353 -16.58 10.53 11.14
CA LEU A 353 -16.20 9.79 12.34
C LEU A 353 -16.90 10.29 13.59
N HIS A 354 -17.02 11.60 13.76
CA HIS A 354 -17.68 12.23 14.92
C HIS A 354 -19.16 11.84 14.97
N GLU A 355 -19.88 11.96 13.86
CA GLU A 355 -21.29 11.60 13.78
C GLU A 355 -21.55 10.13 14.17
N MET A 356 -20.67 9.21 13.72
CA MET A 356 -20.81 7.78 14.07
C MET A 356 -20.66 7.53 15.56
N LEU A 357 -19.68 8.17 16.19
CA LEU A 357 -19.46 8.05 17.64
C LEU A 357 -20.58 8.72 18.44
N ASP A 358 -21.12 9.82 17.95
CA ASP A 358 -22.22 10.53 18.60
C ASP A 358 -23.52 9.70 18.55
N TYR A 359 -23.87 9.10 17.42
CA TYR A 359 -25.02 8.18 17.34
C TYR A 359 -24.85 6.98 18.25
N TYR A 360 -23.64 6.43 18.35
CA TYR A 360 -23.35 5.36 19.29
C TYR A 360 -23.54 5.80 20.75
N LEU A 361 -22.99 6.95 21.13
CA LEU A 361 -23.11 7.49 22.49
C LEU A 361 -24.57 7.80 22.83
N THR A 362 -25.33 8.35 21.89
CA THR A 362 -26.78 8.60 22.04
C THR A 362 -27.52 7.29 22.29
N HIS A 363 -27.20 6.23 21.55
CA HIS A 363 -27.77 4.90 21.80
C HIS A 363 -27.40 4.37 23.19
N GLN A 364 -26.16 4.54 23.64
CA GLN A 364 -25.76 4.12 24.98
C GLN A 364 -26.49 4.91 26.10
N LYS A 365 -26.70 6.20 25.90
CA LYS A 365 -27.53 7.00 26.82
C LYS A 365 -28.93 6.40 26.96
N ASP A 366 -29.58 6.03 25.85
CA ASP A 366 -30.92 5.41 25.88
C ASP A 366 -30.89 4.03 26.55
N VAL A 367 -29.94 3.16 26.17
CA VAL A 367 -29.78 1.81 26.74
C VAL A 367 -29.59 1.87 28.26
N VAL A 368 -28.67 2.71 28.75
CA VAL A 368 -28.37 2.81 30.19
C VAL A 368 -29.52 3.48 30.95
N THR A 369 -30.20 4.47 30.36
CA THR A 369 -31.39 5.07 30.96
C THR A 369 -32.51 4.04 31.11
N ARG A 370 -32.79 3.27 30.08
CA ARG A 370 -33.83 2.21 30.09
C ARG A 370 -33.48 1.10 31.07
N ARG A 371 -32.21 0.66 31.09
CA ARG A 371 -31.72 -0.31 32.08
C ARG A 371 -31.87 0.20 33.50
N THR A 372 -31.42 1.41 33.76
CA THR A 372 -31.51 2.02 35.11
C THR A 372 -32.95 2.18 35.55
N ARG A 373 -33.86 2.56 34.64
CA ARG A 373 -35.30 2.63 34.94
C ARG A 373 -35.88 1.25 35.22
N TYR A 374 -35.51 0.24 34.49
CA TYR A 374 -35.93 -1.15 34.74
C TYR A 374 -35.46 -1.61 36.12
N GLU A 375 -34.20 -1.42 36.46
CA GLU A 375 -33.60 -1.77 37.73
C GLU A 375 -34.25 -0.99 38.89
N LEU A 376 -34.50 0.31 38.67
CA LEU A 376 -35.23 1.13 39.67
C LEU A 376 -36.64 0.59 39.93
N ASN A 377 -37.40 0.29 38.88
CA ASN A 377 -38.76 -0.23 39.05
C ASN A 377 -38.72 -1.58 39.82
N LYS A 378 -37.80 -2.46 39.50
CA LYS A 378 -37.62 -3.73 40.20
C LYS A 378 -37.17 -3.56 41.65
N ALA A 379 -36.30 -2.59 41.90
CA ALA A 379 -35.86 -2.28 43.23
C ALA A 379 -37.01 -1.67 44.07
N GLU A 380 -37.79 -0.75 43.50
CA GLU A 380 -38.96 -0.17 44.15
C GLU A 380 -40.05 -1.21 44.39
N GLU A 381 -40.35 -2.09 43.44
CA GLU A 381 -41.27 -3.23 43.63
C GLU A 381 -40.82 -4.11 44.82
N ARG A 382 -39.52 -4.45 44.88
CA ARG A 382 -38.98 -5.26 45.98
C ARG A 382 -38.98 -4.57 47.32
N ALA A 383 -38.60 -3.26 47.35
CA ALA A 383 -38.62 -2.44 48.54
C ALA A 383 -40.03 -2.33 49.10
N HIS A 384 -41.02 -2.14 48.23
CA HIS A 384 -42.45 -2.07 48.62
C HIS A 384 -42.94 -3.38 49.30
N ILE A 385 -42.51 -4.53 48.74
CA ILE A 385 -42.81 -5.84 49.36
C ILE A 385 -42.13 -5.96 50.72
N LEU A 386 -40.85 -5.59 50.82
CA LEU A 386 -40.08 -5.66 52.09
C LEU A 386 -40.68 -4.75 53.15
N GLU A 387 -41.14 -3.55 52.79
CA GLU A 387 -41.83 -2.63 53.71
C GLU A 387 -43.07 -3.31 54.32
N GLY A 388 -43.92 -3.93 53.50
CA GLY A 388 -45.07 -4.70 53.96
C GLY A 388 -44.70 -5.86 54.89
N LEU A 389 -43.63 -6.59 54.57
CA LEU A 389 -43.14 -7.70 55.41
C LEU A 389 -42.60 -7.20 56.77
N LEU A 390 -41.95 -6.04 56.82
CA LEU A 390 -41.47 -5.43 58.03
C LEU A 390 -42.65 -4.96 58.92
N ILE A 391 -43.66 -4.33 58.32
CA ILE A 391 -44.91 -3.98 59.00
C ILE A 391 -45.59 -5.20 59.62
N ALA A 392 -45.64 -6.31 58.87
CA ALA A 392 -46.20 -7.55 59.33
C ALA A 392 -45.39 -8.19 60.47
N GLN A 393 -44.07 -8.05 60.47
CA GLN A 393 -43.22 -8.57 61.55
C GLN A 393 -43.34 -7.72 62.83
N ASP A 394 -43.55 -6.42 62.70
CA ASP A 394 -43.81 -5.51 63.82
C ASP A 394 -45.14 -5.82 64.51
N ASN A 395 -46.08 -6.39 63.76
CA ASN A 395 -47.45 -6.66 64.25
C ASN A 395 -47.77 -8.19 64.07
N ILE A 396 -46.80 -9.06 64.30
CA ILE A 396 -46.88 -10.49 63.94
C ILE A 396 -48.06 -11.23 64.62
N ASP A 397 -48.40 -10.93 65.91
CA ASP A 397 -49.46 -11.61 66.60
C ASP A 397 -50.84 -11.26 66.03
N GLU A 398 -51.00 -10.02 65.59
CA GLU A 398 -52.23 -9.55 64.95
C GLU A 398 -52.36 -10.15 63.50
N VAL A 399 -51.30 -10.17 62.74
CA VAL A 399 -51.24 -10.76 61.38
C VAL A 399 -51.60 -12.27 61.47
N ILE A 400 -51.04 -13.00 62.40
CA ILE A 400 -51.36 -14.43 62.63
C ILE A 400 -52.84 -14.62 62.96
N LYS A 401 -53.40 -13.73 63.84
CA LYS A 401 -54.81 -13.81 64.23
C LYS A 401 -55.74 -13.58 63.03
N ILE A 402 -55.46 -12.54 62.22
CA ILE A 402 -56.23 -12.25 61.00
C ILE A 402 -56.13 -13.44 60.01
N ILE A 403 -54.97 -13.97 59.72
CA ILE A 403 -54.81 -15.09 58.77
C ILE A 403 -55.55 -16.35 59.26
N ARG A 404 -55.49 -16.61 60.56
CA ARG A 404 -56.19 -17.76 61.15
C ARG A 404 -57.68 -17.62 61.22
N GLY A 405 -58.20 -16.39 61.37
CA GLY A 405 -59.60 -16.06 61.48
C GLY A 405 -60.35 -15.99 60.14
N ALA A 406 -59.63 -15.74 59.09
CA ALA A 406 -60.17 -15.55 57.72
C ALA A 406 -60.74 -16.86 57.16
N GLU A 407 -61.87 -16.77 56.45
CA GLU A 407 -62.52 -17.92 55.79
C GLU A 407 -61.74 -18.46 54.58
N ASN A 408 -60.99 -17.58 53.93
CA ASN A 408 -60.14 -17.91 52.76
C ASN A 408 -58.99 -16.88 52.60
N ILE A 409 -58.05 -17.18 51.70
CA ILE A 409 -56.87 -16.37 51.45
C ILE A 409 -57.27 -14.96 51.03
N GLN A 410 -58.27 -14.80 50.17
CA GLN A 410 -58.68 -13.51 49.69
C GLN A 410 -59.28 -12.61 50.78
N ALA A 411 -60.06 -13.21 51.69
CA ALA A 411 -60.57 -12.48 52.88
C ALA A 411 -59.44 -12.07 53.80
N ALA A 412 -58.47 -12.93 54.06
CA ALA A 412 -57.29 -12.59 54.85
C ALA A 412 -56.50 -11.41 54.19
N LYS A 413 -56.35 -11.41 52.89
CA LYS A 413 -55.69 -10.29 52.19
C LYS A 413 -56.45 -8.99 52.36
N LEU A 414 -57.77 -8.97 52.18
CA LEU A 414 -58.59 -7.75 52.31
C LEU A 414 -58.51 -7.19 53.73
N GLU A 415 -58.59 -8.06 54.72
CA GLU A 415 -58.53 -7.63 56.14
C GLU A 415 -57.13 -7.08 56.52
N LEU A 416 -56.03 -7.69 56.00
CA LEU A 416 -54.66 -7.18 56.15
C LEU A 416 -54.47 -5.83 55.45
N MET A 417 -55.08 -5.63 54.28
CA MET A 417 -55.01 -4.38 53.52
C MET A 417 -55.74 -3.27 54.25
N GLU A 418 -56.96 -3.55 54.75
CA GLU A 418 -57.73 -2.55 55.49
C GLU A 418 -57.10 -2.18 56.86
N ARG A 419 -56.55 -3.18 57.54
CA ARG A 419 -55.98 -2.98 58.88
C ARG A 419 -54.66 -2.25 58.90
N PHE A 420 -53.78 -2.56 57.98
CA PHE A 420 -52.42 -2.03 57.97
C PHE A 420 -52.14 -1.07 56.80
N GLY A 421 -53.12 -0.74 55.98
CA GLY A 421 -52.96 0.13 54.81
C GLY A 421 -52.06 -0.47 53.73
N LEU A 422 -52.05 -1.80 53.60
CA LEU A 422 -51.14 -2.51 52.69
C LEU A 422 -51.74 -2.59 51.29
N SER A 423 -50.85 -2.67 50.29
CA SER A 423 -51.24 -2.99 48.94
C SER A 423 -51.53 -4.49 48.75
N ASP A 424 -52.23 -4.85 47.68
CA ASP A 424 -52.52 -6.27 47.34
C ASP A 424 -51.25 -7.12 47.25
N ALA A 425 -50.18 -6.56 46.62
CA ALA A 425 -48.88 -7.23 46.50
C ALA A 425 -48.19 -7.48 47.85
N GLN A 426 -48.25 -6.49 48.75
CA GLN A 426 -47.74 -6.63 50.12
C GLN A 426 -48.55 -7.67 50.93
N ALA A 427 -49.87 -7.60 50.90
CA ALA A 427 -50.76 -8.55 51.56
C ALA A 427 -50.53 -9.98 51.02
N GLN A 428 -50.38 -10.15 49.72
CA GLN A 428 -50.04 -11.44 49.11
C GLN A 428 -48.70 -12.00 49.64
N ALA A 429 -47.68 -11.17 49.70
CA ALA A 429 -46.34 -11.55 50.22
C ALA A 429 -46.40 -11.97 51.69
N ILE A 430 -47.25 -11.35 52.48
CA ILE A 430 -47.45 -11.66 53.91
C ILE A 430 -48.14 -13.00 54.04
N VAL A 431 -49.17 -13.26 53.26
CA VAL A 431 -49.90 -14.58 53.29
C VAL A 431 -49.01 -15.71 52.79
N ASP A 432 -48.13 -15.48 51.87
CA ASP A 432 -47.18 -16.45 51.34
C ASP A 432 -45.95 -16.63 52.25
N MET A 433 -45.84 -15.84 53.34
CA MET A 433 -44.69 -15.90 54.22
C MET A 433 -44.54 -17.23 54.94
N ARG A 434 -43.34 -17.79 54.92
CA ARG A 434 -43.01 -19.07 55.58
C ARG A 434 -42.82 -18.83 57.09
N LEU A 435 -43.25 -19.80 57.91
CA LEU A 435 -43.14 -19.73 59.38
C LEU A 435 -41.69 -19.44 59.87
N ARG A 436 -40.68 -19.91 59.17
CA ARG A 436 -39.29 -19.60 59.51
C ARG A 436 -38.94 -18.13 59.43
N ALA A 437 -39.66 -17.32 58.63
CA ALA A 437 -39.46 -15.88 58.47
C ALA A 437 -39.87 -15.12 59.72
N LEU A 438 -40.54 -15.75 60.68
CA LEU A 438 -40.94 -15.10 61.95
C LEU A 438 -39.78 -15.01 62.96
N ASN A 439 -38.61 -15.54 62.67
CA ASN A 439 -37.45 -15.49 63.55
C ASN A 439 -36.77 -14.12 63.50
N GLY A 440 -36.30 -13.62 64.65
CA GLY A 440 -35.61 -12.32 64.76
C GLY A 440 -34.34 -12.20 63.86
N LEU A 441 -33.66 -13.30 63.57
CA LEU A 441 -32.55 -13.34 62.62
C LEU A 441 -32.98 -13.04 61.19
N GLU A 442 -34.15 -13.48 60.76
CA GLU A 442 -34.70 -13.17 59.45
C GLU A 442 -35.15 -11.71 59.36
N ARG A 443 -35.68 -11.16 60.46
CA ARG A 443 -36.00 -9.72 60.53
C ARG A 443 -34.78 -8.84 60.28
N ALA A 444 -33.67 -9.12 60.94
CA ALA A 444 -32.43 -8.39 60.76
C ALA A 444 -31.90 -8.48 59.28
N LYS A 445 -32.13 -9.57 58.62
CA LYS A 445 -31.80 -9.74 57.19
C LYS A 445 -32.71 -8.89 56.31
N LEU A 446 -34.03 -8.89 56.59
CA LEU A 446 -34.98 -8.05 55.82
C LEU A 446 -34.70 -6.55 56.00
N GLU A 447 -34.41 -6.10 57.23
CA GLU A 447 -34.03 -4.72 57.50
C GLU A 447 -32.73 -4.33 56.75
N LYS A 448 -31.73 -5.22 56.74
CA LYS A 448 -30.49 -5.02 56.02
C LYS A 448 -30.71 -4.95 54.49
N GLU A 449 -31.48 -5.91 53.94
CA GLU A 449 -31.86 -5.93 52.54
C GLU A 449 -32.60 -4.65 52.12
N TYR A 450 -33.57 -4.23 52.95
CA TYR A 450 -34.33 -3.01 52.69
C TYR A 450 -33.43 -1.77 52.68
N LYS A 451 -32.51 -1.65 53.62
CA LYS A 451 -31.57 -0.54 53.69
C LYS A 451 -30.65 -0.49 52.45
N GLU A 452 -30.01 -1.62 52.10
CA GLU A 452 -29.19 -1.73 50.90
C GLU A 452 -29.98 -1.39 49.65
N LEU A 453 -31.24 -1.82 49.58
CA LEU A 453 -32.12 -1.54 48.46
C LEU A 453 -32.50 -0.07 48.36
N MET A 454 -32.76 0.61 49.51
CA MET A 454 -33.07 2.04 49.54
C MET A 454 -31.87 2.92 49.16
N GLU A 455 -30.64 2.49 49.53
CA GLU A 455 -29.40 3.13 49.07
C GLU A 455 -29.27 2.99 47.55
N ARG A 456 -29.50 1.77 47.03
CA ARG A 456 -29.48 1.50 45.57
C ARG A 456 -30.54 2.28 44.79
N ILE A 457 -31.76 2.41 45.33
CA ILE A 457 -32.83 3.24 44.73
C ILE A 457 -32.39 4.72 44.67
N GLY A 458 -31.73 5.20 45.73
CA GLY A 458 -31.18 6.56 45.74
C GLY A 458 -30.15 6.80 44.66
N GLU A 459 -29.21 5.86 44.50
CA GLU A 459 -28.21 5.89 43.43
C GLU A 459 -28.85 5.88 42.03
N LEU A 460 -29.79 4.96 41.77
CA LEU A 460 -30.47 4.83 40.48
C LEU A 460 -31.26 6.09 40.12
N LYS A 461 -31.96 6.70 41.11
CA LYS A 461 -32.65 7.99 40.93
C LYS A 461 -31.68 9.12 40.63
N ALA A 462 -30.51 9.13 41.27
CA ALA A 462 -29.49 10.14 41.03
C ALA A 462 -28.90 10.04 39.62
N ILE A 463 -28.71 8.82 39.09
CA ILE A 463 -28.25 8.58 37.71
C ILE A 463 -29.29 9.09 36.71
N LEU A 464 -30.57 8.81 36.92
CA LEU A 464 -31.65 9.26 36.03
C LEU A 464 -31.90 10.76 36.06
N ALA A 465 -31.58 11.44 37.16
CA ALA A 465 -31.78 12.88 37.32
C ALA A 465 -30.65 13.74 36.75
N ASP A 466 -29.47 13.17 36.57
CA ASP A 466 -28.26 13.89 36.15
C ASP A 466 -27.57 13.20 34.96
N GLU A 467 -27.59 13.85 33.80
CA GLU A 467 -26.96 13.34 32.58
C GLU A 467 -25.46 13.16 32.75
N LYS A 468 -24.78 13.99 33.53
CA LYS A 468 -23.33 13.84 33.77
C LYS A 468 -23.02 12.56 34.54
N LYS A 469 -23.89 12.19 35.50
CA LYS A 469 -23.76 10.89 36.19
C LYS A 469 -24.03 9.71 35.25
N LEU A 470 -25.03 9.82 34.38
CA LEU A 470 -25.32 8.82 33.38
C LEU A 470 -24.12 8.61 32.45
N LEU A 471 -23.53 9.68 31.96
CA LEU A 471 -22.31 9.62 31.14
C LEU A 471 -21.13 9.03 31.91
N GLY A 472 -20.99 9.31 33.19
CA GLY A 472 -19.98 8.67 34.05
C GLY A 472 -20.14 7.17 34.12
N VAL A 473 -21.36 6.65 34.28
CA VAL A 473 -21.64 5.21 34.26
C VAL A 473 -21.24 4.58 32.89
N ILE A 474 -21.61 5.23 31.78
CA ILE A 474 -21.23 4.76 30.44
C ILE A 474 -19.72 4.73 30.31
N LYS A 475 -19.01 5.81 30.73
CA LYS A 475 -17.54 5.88 30.68
C LYS A 475 -16.87 4.72 31.43
N ASP A 476 -17.32 4.46 32.66
CA ASP A 476 -16.74 3.40 33.50
C ASP A 476 -16.97 2.02 32.86
N GLU A 477 -18.16 1.75 32.35
CA GLU A 477 -18.49 0.48 31.72
C GLU A 477 -17.67 0.22 30.45
N ILE A 478 -17.56 1.21 29.55
CA ILE A 478 -16.78 1.04 28.32
C ILE A 478 -15.28 0.97 28.60
N ALA A 479 -14.78 1.64 29.64
CA ALA A 479 -13.40 1.54 30.07
C ALA A 479 -13.06 0.11 30.54
N LEU A 480 -13.96 -0.54 31.29
CA LEU A 480 -13.78 -1.95 31.65
C LEU A 480 -13.69 -2.88 30.43
N ILE A 481 -14.50 -2.62 29.39
CA ILE A 481 -14.47 -3.40 28.15
C ILE A 481 -13.15 -3.17 27.43
N ARG A 482 -12.67 -1.92 27.34
CA ARG A 482 -11.35 -1.58 26.78
C ARG A 482 -10.23 -2.35 27.48
N ASP A 483 -10.24 -2.37 28.78
CA ASP A 483 -9.16 -3.00 29.58
C ASP A 483 -9.21 -4.53 29.52
N LYS A 484 -10.41 -5.10 29.38
CA LYS A 484 -10.62 -6.55 29.31
C LYS A 484 -10.34 -7.15 27.94
N TYR A 485 -10.72 -6.46 26.86
CA TYR A 485 -10.68 -7.00 25.49
C TYR A 485 -9.75 -6.25 24.54
N GLY A 486 -9.25 -5.08 24.94
CA GLY A 486 -8.37 -4.28 24.11
C GLY A 486 -7.00 -4.93 23.93
N ASP A 487 -6.53 -4.96 22.69
CA ASP A 487 -5.22 -5.44 22.27
C ASP A 487 -4.41 -4.32 21.59
N GLU A 488 -3.18 -4.65 21.21
CA GLU A 488 -2.34 -3.73 20.47
C GLU A 488 -2.79 -3.63 19.00
N ARG A 489 -2.47 -2.49 18.38
CA ARG A 489 -2.71 -2.26 16.96
C ARG A 489 -1.92 -3.27 16.10
N ARG A 490 -2.57 -3.87 15.13
CA ARG A 490 -1.96 -4.81 14.16
C ARG A 490 -1.46 -4.09 12.93
N THR A 491 -2.25 -3.15 12.38
CA THR A 491 -1.91 -2.41 11.16
C THR A 491 -0.98 -1.25 11.47
N GLN A 492 0.15 -1.19 10.78
CA GLN A 492 1.09 -0.08 10.87
C GLN A 492 0.64 1.09 9.99
N ILE A 493 1.00 2.31 10.37
CA ILE A 493 0.77 3.51 9.55
C ILE A 493 2.14 4.06 9.18
N GLY A 494 2.49 3.91 7.91
CA GLY A 494 3.73 4.40 7.32
C GLY A 494 3.55 5.77 6.68
N PHE A 495 4.66 6.33 6.21
CA PHE A 495 4.67 7.60 5.48
C PHE A 495 3.98 7.47 4.11
N ASP A 496 3.50 8.59 3.57
CA ASP A 496 2.86 8.61 2.26
C ASP A 496 3.91 8.38 1.17
N VAL A 497 3.66 7.40 0.31
CA VAL A 497 4.57 7.01 -0.77
C VAL A 497 4.54 8.02 -1.92
N ASP A 498 3.56 8.91 -1.94
CA ASP A 498 3.53 10.00 -2.91
C ASP A 498 4.51 11.14 -2.53
N ASP A 499 4.99 11.17 -1.27
CA ASP A 499 6.08 12.06 -0.82
C ASP A 499 7.45 11.36 -0.75
N ILE A 500 7.50 10.02 -0.79
CA ILE A 500 8.73 9.23 -0.85
C ILE A 500 8.62 8.36 -2.09
N SER A 501 9.29 8.76 -3.16
CA SER A 501 9.41 7.89 -4.32
C SER A 501 10.12 6.59 -3.85
N MET A 502 9.79 5.45 -4.49
CA MET A 502 10.50 4.18 -4.19
C MET A 502 12.01 4.31 -4.47
N GLU A 503 12.37 5.34 -5.15
CA GLU A 503 13.71 5.79 -5.42
C GLU A 503 14.41 6.28 -4.13
N ASP A 504 13.66 6.87 -3.19
CA ASP A 504 14.19 7.33 -1.90
C ASP A 504 14.49 6.19 -0.90
N LEU A 505 13.98 5.00 -1.17
CA LEU A 505 14.31 3.78 -0.39
C LEU A 505 15.60 3.10 -0.87
N ILE A 506 16.13 3.50 -2.02
CA ILE A 506 17.41 3.03 -2.54
C ILE A 506 18.48 3.95 -1.97
N PRO A 507 19.53 3.44 -1.31
CA PRO A 507 20.59 4.31 -0.79
C PRO A 507 21.20 5.16 -1.90
N ARG A 508 21.33 6.47 -1.68
CA ARG A 508 22.11 7.34 -2.56
C ARG A 508 23.58 7.06 -2.33
N GLU A 509 24.18 6.32 -3.24
CA GLU A 509 25.58 5.94 -3.17
C GLU A 509 26.28 6.31 -4.47
N ASN A 510 27.52 6.76 -4.35
CA ASN A 510 28.38 6.92 -5.50
C ASN A 510 28.71 5.55 -6.08
N THR A 511 28.54 5.40 -7.37
CA THR A 511 28.71 4.13 -8.08
C THR A 511 29.49 4.32 -9.37
N VAL A 512 30.28 3.34 -9.71
CA VAL A 512 31.04 3.28 -10.96
C VAL A 512 30.31 2.38 -11.95
N ILE A 513 30.01 2.92 -13.12
CA ILE A 513 29.43 2.15 -14.23
C ILE A 513 30.52 1.91 -15.26
N THR A 514 30.64 0.66 -15.67
CA THR A 514 31.55 0.25 -16.74
C THR A 514 30.76 -0.41 -17.86
N MET A 515 31.05 -0.04 -19.10
CA MET A 515 30.48 -0.68 -20.28
C MET A 515 31.60 -1.07 -21.25
N THR A 516 31.49 -2.26 -21.81
CA THR A 516 32.44 -2.77 -22.80
C THR A 516 31.97 -2.53 -24.23
N LYS A 517 32.88 -2.62 -25.20
CA LYS A 517 32.59 -2.48 -26.64
C LYS A 517 31.54 -3.48 -27.15
N LEU A 518 31.54 -4.69 -26.61
CA LEU A 518 30.54 -5.71 -26.94
C LEU A 518 29.20 -5.54 -26.22
N GLY A 519 29.09 -4.48 -25.42
CA GLY A 519 27.84 -4.10 -24.75
C GLY A 519 27.59 -4.84 -23.46
N TYR A 520 28.59 -5.27 -22.70
CA TYR A 520 28.43 -5.69 -21.30
C TYR A 520 28.53 -4.52 -20.38
N ILE A 521 27.57 -4.39 -19.48
CA ILE A 521 27.46 -3.29 -18.53
C ILE A 521 27.34 -3.81 -17.10
N LYS A 522 27.92 -3.10 -16.15
CA LYS A 522 27.78 -3.36 -14.73
C LYS A 522 27.91 -2.09 -13.89
N ARG A 523 27.41 -2.16 -12.69
CA ARG A 523 27.54 -1.17 -11.64
C ARG A 523 28.40 -1.74 -10.51
N MET A 524 29.25 -0.91 -9.91
CA MET A 524 30.08 -1.27 -8.75
C MET A 524 30.00 -0.15 -7.71
N THR A 525 30.06 -0.48 -6.43
CA THR A 525 30.24 0.51 -5.37
C THR A 525 31.69 1.07 -5.42
N VAL A 526 31.82 2.33 -5.07
CA VAL A 526 33.13 3.02 -5.08
C VAL A 526 34.13 2.35 -4.14
N ASP A 527 33.68 1.76 -3.03
CA ASP A 527 34.53 1.02 -2.10
C ASP A 527 35.28 -0.18 -2.71
N ASN A 528 34.72 -0.74 -3.78
CA ASN A 528 35.36 -1.81 -4.54
C ASN A 528 36.45 -1.30 -5.48
N PHE A 529 36.65 0.03 -5.60
CA PHE A 529 37.57 0.70 -6.51
C PHE A 529 38.76 1.38 -5.81
N LYS A 530 38.96 1.18 -4.51
CA LYS A 530 40.06 1.82 -3.76
C LYS A 530 41.43 1.58 -4.38
N SER A 531 42.17 2.65 -4.58
CA SER A 531 43.44 2.70 -5.25
C SER A 531 44.55 1.91 -4.52
N GLN A 532 45.46 1.35 -5.28
CA GLN A 532 46.73 0.82 -4.76
C GLN A 532 47.83 1.89 -4.83
N ASN A 533 48.68 1.93 -3.78
CA ASN A 533 49.85 2.82 -3.71
C ASN A 533 50.77 2.70 -4.94
N ARG A 534 51.47 3.78 -5.27
CA ARG A 534 52.50 3.84 -6.31
C ARG A 534 53.40 2.62 -6.33
N GLY A 535 53.43 1.89 -7.46
CA GLY A 535 54.25 0.69 -7.64
C GLY A 535 53.48 -0.63 -7.72
N GLY A 536 52.13 -0.62 -7.61
CA GLY A 536 51.28 -1.80 -7.82
C GLY A 536 51.12 -2.18 -9.31
N LYS A 537 51.05 -3.46 -9.61
CA LYS A 537 50.65 -3.95 -10.94
C LYS A 537 49.20 -3.58 -11.14
N GLY A 538 48.89 -2.85 -12.23
CA GLY A 538 47.54 -2.39 -12.57
C GLY A 538 46.47 -3.44 -12.34
N ILE A 539 45.30 -2.99 -11.90
CA ILE A 539 44.21 -3.85 -11.47
C ILE A 539 43.24 -4.07 -12.64
N LYS A 540 42.94 -5.34 -12.97
CA LYS A 540 41.87 -5.67 -13.97
C LYS A 540 40.50 -5.23 -13.42
N GLY A 541 39.91 -4.21 -14.02
CA GLY A 541 38.58 -3.70 -13.64
C GLY A 541 37.41 -4.60 -14.06
N MET A 542 37.62 -5.52 -15.00
CA MET A 542 36.57 -6.41 -15.53
C MET A 542 37.23 -7.62 -16.26
N GLN A 543 36.60 -8.80 -16.16
CA GLN A 543 36.96 -9.91 -17.04
C GLN A 543 36.30 -9.69 -18.41
N THR A 544 37.07 -9.42 -19.41
CA THR A 544 36.62 -9.31 -20.80
C THR A 544 36.83 -10.62 -21.55
N ILE A 545 36.12 -10.85 -22.64
CA ILE A 545 36.43 -11.89 -23.62
C ILE A 545 37.66 -11.43 -24.40
N ASP A 546 38.40 -12.34 -25.04
CA ASP A 546 39.68 -12.05 -25.71
C ASP A 546 39.62 -10.94 -26.76
N GLU A 547 38.45 -10.45 -27.14
CA GLU A 547 38.24 -9.38 -28.14
C GLU A 547 37.42 -8.18 -27.58
N ASP A 548 37.19 -8.11 -26.24
CA ASP A 548 36.35 -7.07 -25.64
C ASP A 548 37.18 -6.16 -24.70
N TYR A 549 36.79 -4.90 -24.59
CA TYR A 549 37.46 -3.93 -23.72
C TYR A 549 36.42 -2.92 -23.12
N ILE A 550 36.79 -2.26 -22.03
CA ILE A 550 36.01 -1.22 -21.45
C ILE A 550 36.01 0.02 -22.34
N GLU A 551 34.89 0.36 -22.93
CA GLU A 551 34.75 1.54 -23.80
C GLU A 551 34.30 2.78 -22.98
N GLU A 552 33.40 2.58 -22.01
CA GLU A 552 32.89 3.62 -21.14
C GLU A 552 33.10 3.25 -19.68
N LEU A 553 33.61 4.20 -18.91
CA LEU A 553 33.73 4.15 -17.46
C LEU A 553 33.42 5.54 -16.93
N PHE A 554 32.46 5.65 -16.05
CA PHE A 554 32.09 6.93 -15.41
C PHE A 554 31.54 6.70 -14.02
N MET A 555 31.72 7.72 -13.19
CA MET A 555 31.14 7.77 -11.85
C MET A 555 29.80 8.50 -11.90
N THR A 556 28.85 8.01 -11.16
CA THR A 556 27.52 8.57 -11.02
C THR A 556 26.91 8.17 -9.67
N THR A 557 25.78 8.73 -9.29
CA THR A 557 25.03 8.23 -8.14
C THR A 557 23.99 7.20 -8.58
N THR A 558 23.56 6.33 -7.67
CA THR A 558 22.51 5.34 -7.90
C THR A 558 21.24 5.92 -8.51
N HIS A 559 20.94 7.20 -8.26
CA HIS A 559 19.70 7.87 -8.66
C HIS A 559 19.79 8.63 -9.99
N HIS A 560 20.97 8.84 -10.54
CA HIS A 560 21.13 9.54 -11.81
C HIS A 560 20.57 8.73 -12.98
N TYR A 561 20.14 9.43 -14.00
CA TYR A 561 19.75 8.81 -15.27
C TYR A 561 20.98 8.50 -16.12
N ILE A 562 20.92 7.41 -16.85
CA ILE A 562 21.91 7.05 -17.85
C ILE A 562 21.19 6.97 -19.19
N MET A 563 21.59 7.79 -20.12
CA MET A 563 21.05 7.84 -21.47
C MET A 563 21.96 7.06 -22.43
N PHE A 564 21.37 6.16 -23.20
CA PHE A 564 22.08 5.31 -24.17
C PHE A 564 21.60 5.68 -25.56
N PHE A 565 22.52 6.18 -26.38
CA PHE A 565 22.24 6.53 -27.77
C PHE A 565 22.73 5.42 -28.69
N THR A 566 21.97 5.14 -29.75
CA THR A 566 22.29 4.07 -30.71
C THR A 566 22.67 4.63 -32.09
N ASN A 567 23.39 3.82 -32.86
CA ASN A 567 23.77 4.14 -34.23
C ASN A 567 22.58 4.41 -35.16
N THR A 568 21.40 3.91 -34.81
CA THR A 568 20.15 4.15 -35.56
C THR A 568 19.46 5.45 -35.16
N GLY A 569 20.05 6.27 -34.30
CA GLY A 569 19.51 7.55 -33.86
C GLY A 569 18.40 7.46 -32.82
N ARG A 570 18.37 6.38 -32.05
CA ARG A 570 17.43 6.20 -30.92
C ARG A 570 18.15 6.43 -29.61
N VAL A 571 17.35 6.74 -28.57
CA VAL A 571 17.81 6.91 -27.20
C VAL A 571 16.97 6.07 -26.25
N TYR A 572 17.63 5.41 -25.31
CA TYR A 572 17.06 4.67 -24.20
C TYR A 572 17.53 5.29 -22.87
N ARG A 573 16.84 5.01 -21.79
CA ARG A 573 17.16 5.54 -20.48
C ARG A 573 16.97 4.47 -19.41
N LEU A 574 17.93 4.41 -18.49
CA LEU A 574 17.85 3.66 -17.23
C LEU A 574 18.23 4.57 -16.06
N LYS A 575 17.78 4.26 -14.86
CA LYS A 575 18.39 4.75 -13.64
C LYS A 575 19.63 3.91 -13.32
N ALA A 576 20.65 4.53 -12.74
CA ALA A 576 21.89 3.82 -12.42
C ALA A 576 21.66 2.60 -11.52
N TYR A 577 20.68 2.65 -10.58
CA TYR A 577 20.33 1.51 -9.73
C TYR A 577 19.66 0.34 -10.49
N GLU A 578 19.11 0.57 -11.68
CA GLU A 578 18.55 -0.49 -12.53
C GLU A 578 19.64 -1.34 -13.20
N ILE A 579 20.88 -0.84 -13.23
CA ILE A 579 22.04 -1.59 -13.74
C ILE A 579 22.49 -2.58 -12.66
N PRO A 580 22.60 -3.88 -12.94
CA PRO A 580 22.95 -4.89 -11.97
C PRO A 580 24.30 -4.63 -11.32
N GLU A 581 24.36 -4.73 -9.99
CA GLU A 581 25.59 -4.68 -9.24
C GLU A 581 26.40 -5.96 -9.43
N SER A 582 27.69 -5.82 -9.67
CA SER A 582 28.56 -6.95 -9.89
C SER A 582 29.95 -6.69 -9.31
N GLY A 583 30.57 -7.74 -8.83
CA GLY A 583 31.93 -7.67 -8.31
C GLY A 583 32.91 -7.21 -9.38
N ARG A 584 34.08 -6.73 -8.91
CA ARG A 584 35.12 -6.14 -9.74
C ARG A 584 35.58 -6.98 -10.93
N THR A 585 35.74 -8.29 -10.76
CA THR A 585 36.18 -9.22 -11.80
C THR A 585 35.05 -9.80 -12.67
N ALA A 586 33.80 -9.54 -12.34
CA ALA A 586 32.66 -10.05 -13.09
C ALA A 586 32.52 -9.33 -14.43
N ARG A 587 32.00 -10.03 -15.45
CA ARG A 587 31.73 -9.49 -16.80
C ARG A 587 30.58 -8.47 -16.82
N GLY A 588 29.66 -8.55 -15.89
CA GLY A 588 28.40 -7.77 -15.91
C GLY A 588 27.34 -8.42 -16.80
N SER A 589 26.29 -7.67 -17.09
CA SER A 589 25.13 -8.10 -17.87
C SER A 589 25.18 -7.53 -19.29
N ALA A 590 24.74 -8.27 -20.29
CA ALA A 590 24.61 -7.73 -21.64
C ALA A 590 23.53 -6.64 -21.67
N ILE A 591 23.83 -5.49 -22.26
CA ILE A 591 22.94 -4.32 -22.32
C ILE A 591 21.60 -4.65 -23.02
N VAL A 592 21.61 -5.60 -23.97
CA VAL A 592 20.39 -6.07 -24.64
C VAL A 592 19.39 -6.74 -23.69
N ASN A 593 19.83 -7.18 -22.52
CA ASN A 593 18.94 -7.70 -21.47
C ASN A 593 18.29 -6.60 -20.63
N LEU A 594 18.85 -5.39 -20.66
CA LEU A 594 18.36 -4.23 -19.90
C LEU A 594 17.55 -3.27 -20.78
N LEU A 595 17.95 -3.13 -22.06
CA LEU A 595 17.31 -2.24 -23.03
C LEU A 595 16.64 -3.05 -24.14
N GLN A 596 15.47 -2.63 -24.58
CA GLN A 596 14.75 -3.25 -25.69
C GLN A 596 15.33 -2.77 -27.04
N LEU A 597 16.60 -3.11 -27.32
CA LEU A 597 17.26 -2.74 -28.57
C LEU A 597 16.63 -3.44 -29.75
N GLN A 598 16.58 -2.75 -30.90
CA GLN A 598 16.12 -3.33 -32.15
C GLN A 598 17.27 -4.14 -32.82
N PRO A 599 16.96 -5.07 -33.72
CA PRO A 599 17.99 -5.81 -34.44
C PRO A 599 18.96 -4.86 -35.20
N GLY A 600 20.26 -5.01 -34.96
CA GLY A 600 21.29 -4.19 -35.59
C GLY A 600 21.61 -2.88 -34.84
N GLU A 601 20.90 -2.54 -33.75
CA GLU A 601 21.25 -1.40 -32.90
C GLU A 601 22.50 -1.68 -32.08
N LYS A 602 23.39 -0.68 -32.03
CA LYS A 602 24.61 -0.68 -31.22
C LYS A 602 24.65 0.63 -30.45
N ILE A 603 25.08 0.60 -29.19
CA ILE A 603 25.29 1.82 -28.41
C ILE A 603 26.49 2.56 -28.98
N THR A 604 26.33 3.88 -29.21
CA THR A 604 27.37 4.78 -29.75
C THR A 604 27.77 5.87 -28.76
N ALA A 605 26.90 6.19 -27.80
CA ALA A 605 27.22 7.14 -26.74
C ALA A 605 26.43 6.83 -25.46
N VAL A 606 27.06 7.09 -24.34
CA VAL A 606 26.43 6.95 -23.01
C VAL A 606 26.62 8.28 -22.28
N ILE A 607 25.52 8.87 -21.78
CA ILE A 607 25.53 10.15 -21.09
C ILE A 607 24.88 9.98 -19.72
N PRO A 608 25.65 10.13 -18.61
CA PRO A 608 25.08 10.25 -17.29
C PRO A 608 24.42 11.63 -17.16
N LEU A 609 23.23 11.66 -16.58
CA LEU A 609 22.43 12.87 -16.41
C LEU A 609 21.94 12.97 -14.96
N VAL A 610 22.26 14.06 -14.29
CA VAL A 610 21.80 14.31 -12.93
C VAL A 610 20.31 14.57 -12.94
N ASP A 611 19.90 15.58 -13.72
CA ASP A 611 18.51 15.97 -13.91
C ASP A 611 18.30 16.64 -15.27
N TYR A 612 17.04 16.93 -15.63
CA TYR A 612 16.66 17.64 -16.83
C TYR A 612 16.55 19.12 -16.53
N GLU A 613 17.53 19.90 -16.96
CA GLU A 613 17.62 21.34 -16.70
C GLU A 613 17.42 22.15 -17.99
N GLU A 614 16.76 23.32 -17.89
CA GLU A 614 16.67 24.25 -18.98
C GLU A 614 18.06 24.88 -19.25
N GLY A 615 18.36 25.15 -20.53
CA GLY A 615 19.66 25.70 -20.94
C GLY A 615 20.76 24.67 -21.15
N LYS A 616 20.45 23.37 -21.02
CA LYS A 616 21.37 22.29 -21.35
C LYS A 616 20.92 21.59 -22.64
N TYR A 617 21.91 21.13 -23.41
CA TYR A 617 21.67 20.63 -24.75
C TYR A 617 22.42 19.32 -25.02
N LEU A 618 21.94 18.59 -26.00
CA LEU A 618 22.61 17.45 -26.59
C LEU A 618 23.02 17.81 -28.03
N LEU A 619 24.32 17.72 -28.28
CA LEU A 619 24.89 17.89 -29.59
C LEU A 619 25.20 16.51 -30.19
N MET A 620 24.69 16.24 -31.37
CA MET A 620 24.77 14.95 -32.05
C MET A 620 25.50 15.11 -33.38
N ALA A 621 26.32 14.14 -33.75
CA ALA A 621 27.00 14.11 -35.04
C ALA A 621 26.74 12.77 -35.75
N THR A 622 26.54 12.84 -37.07
CA THR A 622 26.35 11.65 -37.93
C THR A 622 27.54 11.37 -38.82
N LYS A 623 27.62 10.16 -39.27
CA LYS A 623 28.67 9.66 -40.17
C LYS A 623 28.80 10.53 -41.44
N TYR A 624 27.71 11.02 -42.02
CA TYR A 624 27.70 11.88 -43.19
C TYR A 624 27.77 13.38 -42.89
N GLY A 625 28.24 13.72 -41.70
CA GLY A 625 28.59 15.08 -41.33
C GLY A 625 27.41 16.01 -41.05
N VAL A 626 26.30 15.47 -40.71
CA VAL A 626 25.16 16.22 -40.13
C VAL A 626 25.35 16.41 -38.63
N VAL A 627 25.05 17.62 -38.14
CA VAL A 627 25.06 17.94 -36.73
C VAL A 627 23.68 18.43 -36.29
N LYS A 628 23.34 18.12 -35.06
CA LYS A 628 22.05 18.52 -34.48
C LYS A 628 22.24 18.90 -33.02
N LYS A 629 21.61 20.04 -32.62
CA LYS A 629 21.49 20.43 -31.22
C LYS A 629 20.01 20.37 -30.80
N SER A 630 19.73 19.74 -29.69
CA SER A 630 18.38 19.67 -29.10
C SER A 630 18.43 19.93 -27.61
N SER A 631 17.40 20.58 -27.05
CA SER A 631 17.28 20.70 -25.60
C SER A 631 17.18 19.36 -24.93
N ILE A 632 17.84 19.22 -23.77
CA ILE A 632 17.75 18.02 -22.95
C ILE A 632 16.30 17.74 -22.50
N MET A 633 15.48 18.79 -22.33
CA MET A 633 14.08 18.70 -21.94
C MET A 633 13.21 17.90 -22.95
N GLU A 634 13.59 17.86 -24.21
CA GLU A 634 12.91 17.03 -25.24
C GLU A 634 12.98 15.53 -24.95
N TYR A 635 13.88 15.12 -24.06
CA TYR A 635 14.16 13.72 -23.69
C TYR A 635 13.67 13.36 -22.30
N ALA A 636 12.91 14.23 -21.61
CA ALA A 636 12.41 13.98 -20.26
C ALA A 636 11.48 12.75 -20.17
N ASN A 637 10.79 12.42 -21.26
CA ASN A 637 9.83 11.32 -21.32
C ASN A 637 10.26 10.21 -22.31
N ILE A 638 11.27 9.42 -21.95
CA ILE A 638 11.71 8.27 -22.75
C ILE A 638 10.96 7.01 -22.30
N ARG A 639 10.30 6.34 -23.25
CA ARG A 639 9.62 5.06 -23.01
C ARG A 639 10.64 3.90 -23.01
N LYS A 640 10.30 2.77 -22.40
CA LYS A 640 11.15 1.56 -22.38
C LYS A 640 11.52 1.06 -23.79
N THR A 641 10.65 1.28 -24.78
CA THR A 641 10.90 0.92 -26.19
C THR A 641 11.85 1.89 -26.90
N GLY A 642 12.44 2.83 -26.18
CA GLY A 642 13.29 3.88 -26.74
C GLY A 642 12.50 5.00 -27.41
N LEU A 643 13.22 6.08 -27.74
CA LEU A 643 12.69 7.29 -28.34
C LEU A 643 13.60 7.69 -29.52
N ALA A 644 13.05 8.18 -30.63
CA ALA A 644 13.88 8.71 -31.71
C ALA A 644 14.57 10.00 -31.24
N ALA A 645 15.89 10.04 -31.27
CA ALA A 645 16.72 11.17 -30.90
C ALA A 645 17.04 12.07 -32.08
N ILE A 646 17.22 11.49 -33.26
CA ILE A 646 17.47 12.17 -34.52
C ILE A 646 16.86 11.33 -35.66
N THR A 647 16.38 11.97 -36.71
CA THR A 647 16.00 11.29 -37.95
C THR A 647 17.23 11.25 -38.86
N LEU A 648 17.68 10.04 -39.16
CA LEU A 648 18.82 9.80 -40.06
C LEU A 648 18.34 9.68 -41.51
N LYS A 649 19.22 10.02 -42.44
CA LYS A 649 19.05 9.66 -43.84
C LYS A 649 19.35 8.19 -44.06
N ASP A 650 18.95 7.64 -45.22
CA ASP A 650 19.28 6.29 -45.59
C ASP A 650 20.80 6.07 -45.51
N ASP A 651 21.23 4.97 -44.91
CA ASP A 651 22.62 4.56 -44.72
C ASP A 651 23.48 5.47 -43.80
N ASP A 652 22.92 6.54 -43.24
CA ASP A 652 23.62 7.38 -42.24
C ASP A 652 23.54 6.76 -40.85
N GLN A 653 24.48 7.08 -39.98
CA GLN A 653 24.56 6.57 -38.62
C GLN A 653 24.87 7.70 -37.63
N LEU A 654 24.28 7.67 -36.47
CA LEU A 654 24.70 8.49 -35.35
C LEU A 654 26.03 7.93 -34.82
N ILE A 655 27.06 8.77 -34.76
CA ILE A 655 28.41 8.33 -34.36
C ILE A 655 28.77 8.83 -32.96
N GLU A 656 28.38 10.02 -32.60
CA GLU A 656 28.72 10.61 -31.29
C GLU A 656 27.64 11.58 -30.78
N VAL A 657 27.48 11.63 -29.47
CA VAL A 657 26.59 12.58 -28.78
C VAL A 657 27.37 13.20 -27.63
N LYS A 658 27.28 14.51 -27.46
CA LYS A 658 27.91 15.26 -26.37
C LYS A 658 26.87 16.08 -25.64
N TYR A 659 27.04 16.20 -24.33
CA TYR A 659 26.29 17.12 -23.48
C TYR A 659 27.00 18.47 -23.48
N THR A 660 26.26 19.56 -23.58
CA THR A 660 26.83 20.92 -23.69
C THR A 660 25.93 21.97 -23.05
N GLU A 661 26.57 23.14 -22.69
CA GLU A 661 25.92 24.28 -22.06
C GLU A 661 25.78 25.48 -23.00
N ASP A 662 25.98 25.30 -24.31
CA ASP A 662 25.85 26.32 -25.37
C ASP A 662 26.98 27.33 -25.48
N ASP A 663 28.18 27.02 -25.02
CA ASP A 663 29.35 27.90 -25.10
C ASP A 663 30.64 27.13 -25.45
N GLU A 664 30.56 26.26 -26.46
CA GLU A 664 31.65 25.37 -26.83
C GLU A 664 32.02 25.47 -28.30
N ASP A 665 33.29 25.25 -28.61
CA ASP A 665 33.76 25.04 -29.98
C ASP A 665 33.76 23.55 -30.32
N VAL A 666 33.18 23.21 -31.45
CA VAL A 666 32.98 21.84 -31.94
C VAL A 666 34.01 21.50 -33.00
N PHE A 667 34.68 20.34 -32.84
CA PHE A 667 35.58 19.80 -33.86
C PHE A 667 34.94 18.56 -34.47
N LEU A 668 34.79 18.55 -35.81
CA LEU A 668 34.45 17.34 -36.59
C LEU A 668 35.65 16.91 -37.36
N VAL A 669 36.06 15.70 -37.18
CA VAL A 669 37.23 15.11 -37.87
C VAL A 669 36.78 13.99 -38.79
N THR A 670 37.35 13.96 -40.01
CA THR A 670 36.99 13.02 -41.04
C THR A 670 38.05 11.91 -41.26
N LYS A 671 37.64 10.83 -41.83
CA LYS A 671 38.47 9.71 -42.19
C LYS A 671 39.65 10.11 -43.13
N ASN A 672 39.39 11.03 -44.05
CA ASN A 672 40.39 11.56 -44.97
C ASN A 672 41.26 12.69 -44.39
N GLY A 673 41.22 12.89 -43.05
CA GLY A 673 42.09 13.82 -42.35
C GLY A 673 41.72 15.31 -42.54
N GLN A 674 40.45 15.60 -42.72
CA GLN A 674 39.92 16.96 -42.65
C GLN A 674 39.38 17.23 -41.26
N CYS A 675 39.44 18.46 -40.80
CA CYS A 675 38.83 18.92 -39.54
C CYS A 675 38.17 20.28 -39.72
N ILE A 676 36.96 20.45 -39.24
CA ILE A 676 36.30 21.74 -39.13
C ILE A 676 36.11 22.10 -37.67
N ARG A 677 36.44 23.32 -37.30
CA ARG A 677 36.12 23.90 -35.99
C ARG A 677 35.07 24.97 -36.16
N PHE A 678 33.98 24.90 -35.46
CA PHE A 678 32.94 25.95 -35.47
C PHE A 678 32.35 26.08 -34.08
N HIS A 679 31.80 27.28 -33.76
CA HIS A 679 31.12 27.48 -32.49
C HIS A 679 29.76 26.84 -32.51
N GLU A 680 29.34 26.19 -31.39
CA GLU A 680 28.07 25.45 -31.32
C GLU A 680 26.84 26.35 -31.51
N SER A 681 26.91 27.66 -31.24
CA SER A 681 25.85 28.63 -31.55
C SER A 681 25.48 28.69 -33.04
N ASP A 682 26.39 28.26 -33.94
CA ASP A 682 26.09 28.07 -35.36
C ASP A 682 25.08 26.96 -35.62
N VAL A 683 24.89 26.05 -34.64
CA VAL A 683 23.90 24.99 -34.69
C VAL A 683 22.67 25.41 -33.88
N ARG A 684 21.63 25.86 -34.58
CA ARG A 684 20.38 26.21 -33.90
C ARG A 684 19.77 25.04 -33.17
N CYS A 685 19.18 25.26 -31.99
CA CYS A 685 18.42 24.26 -31.28
C CYS A 685 17.15 23.90 -32.06
N ILE A 686 16.93 22.64 -32.33
CA ILE A 686 15.78 22.11 -33.07
C ILE A 686 15.18 20.91 -32.39
N GLY A 687 13.89 20.64 -32.65
CA GLY A 687 13.13 19.59 -32.02
C GLY A 687 13.69 18.20 -32.32
N ARG A 688 13.40 17.27 -31.44
CA ARG A 688 13.93 15.92 -31.35
C ARG A 688 13.86 15.11 -32.65
N THR A 689 12.79 15.18 -33.41
CA THR A 689 12.57 14.40 -34.65
C THR A 689 13.19 15.01 -35.90
N SER A 690 13.92 16.11 -35.79
CA SER A 690 14.56 16.75 -36.92
C SER A 690 15.81 16.01 -37.37
N MET A 691 16.22 16.18 -38.65
CA MET A 691 17.43 15.57 -39.23
C MET A 691 18.72 16.27 -38.83
N GLY A 692 18.66 17.53 -38.43
CA GLY A 692 19.86 18.36 -38.22
C GLY A 692 20.25 19.22 -39.39
N VAL A 693 21.45 19.79 -39.30
CA VAL A 693 22.05 20.68 -40.31
C VAL A 693 23.42 20.19 -40.71
N ARG A 694 23.92 20.63 -41.89
CA ARG A 694 25.25 20.25 -42.32
C ARG A 694 26.30 20.84 -41.38
N GLY A 695 27.11 19.99 -40.74
CA GLY A 695 28.26 20.39 -39.93
C GLY A 695 29.53 20.54 -40.77
N ILE A 696 29.84 19.57 -41.62
CA ILE A 696 30.96 19.59 -42.51
C ILE A 696 30.52 19.15 -43.94
N ASN A 697 31.17 19.68 -44.98
CA ASN A 697 30.91 19.31 -46.34
C ASN A 697 31.96 18.29 -46.80
N LEU A 698 31.55 17.03 -46.78
CA LEU A 698 32.39 15.89 -47.19
C LEU A 698 32.60 15.83 -48.69
N THR A 699 33.72 15.32 -49.09
CA THR A 699 34.09 15.13 -50.53
C THR A 699 34.43 13.70 -50.82
N GLY A 700 33.86 13.14 -51.91
CA GLY A 700 34.06 11.71 -52.27
C GLY A 700 33.42 10.80 -51.24
N ASP A 701 34.15 9.76 -50.85
CA ASP A 701 33.70 8.71 -49.90
C ASP A 701 34.15 9.01 -48.48
N ASP A 702 34.40 10.29 -48.16
CA ASP A 702 34.82 10.70 -46.81
C ASP A 702 33.69 10.60 -45.81
N GLU A 703 34.01 10.29 -44.58
CA GLU A 703 33.06 10.17 -43.48
C GLU A 703 33.61 10.80 -42.20
N VAL A 704 32.73 11.29 -41.32
CA VAL A 704 33.10 11.81 -40.01
C VAL A 704 33.35 10.61 -39.08
N ILE A 705 34.49 10.65 -38.39
CA ILE A 705 34.91 9.58 -37.47
C ILE A 705 34.79 9.98 -36.01
N GLY A 706 34.61 11.26 -35.68
CA GLY A 706 34.44 11.73 -34.32
C GLY A 706 34.11 13.22 -34.20
N MET A 707 33.48 13.55 -33.09
CA MET A 707 33.15 14.89 -32.68
C MET A 707 33.76 15.17 -31.31
N GLN A 708 34.51 16.26 -31.15
CA GLN A 708 35.10 16.64 -29.89
C GLN A 708 34.72 18.09 -29.56
N LEU A 709 34.72 18.44 -28.25
CA LEU A 709 34.51 19.81 -27.76
C LEU A 709 35.82 20.34 -27.20
N ASP A 710 36.05 21.64 -27.26
CA ASP A 710 37.29 22.29 -26.81
C ASP A 710 37.49 22.21 -25.30
N SER A 711 36.41 22.15 -24.50
CA SER A 711 36.48 21.90 -23.07
C SER A 711 37.06 20.51 -22.68
N GLN A 712 37.08 19.58 -23.64
CA GLN A 712 37.50 18.20 -23.37
C GLN A 712 39.03 18.01 -23.42
N GLY A 713 39.81 18.97 -23.89
CA GLY A 713 41.27 18.90 -23.93
C GLY A 713 41.93 19.97 -24.75
N GLU A 714 43.19 20.29 -24.41
CA GLU A 714 44.01 21.33 -25.07
C GLU A 714 44.54 20.93 -26.45
N ALA A 715 44.56 19.63 -26.73
CA ALA A 715 45.07 19.10 -28.01
C ALA A 715 44.13 18.03 -28.59
N LEU A 716 44.05 17.93 -29.93
CA LEU A 716 43.44 16.83 -30.63
C LEU A 716 44.46 15.73 -30.87
N LEU A 717 44.31 14.55 -30.28
CA LEU A 717 45.00 13.34 -30.60
C LEU A 717 44.31 12.72 -31.79
N ILE A 718 45.06 12.54 -32.88
CA ILE A 718 44.57 11.91 -34.14
C ILE A 718 45.43 10.69 -34.41
N VAL A 719 44.78 9.55 -34.60
CA VAL A 719 45.45 8.26 -34.83
C VAL A 719 44.93 7.66 -36.15
N SER A 720 45.84 7.05 -36.92
CA SER A 720 45.54 6.43 -38.18
C SER A 720 45.60 4.89 -38.14
N ALA A 721 45.06 4.22 -39.13
CA ALA A 721 44.92 2.79 -39.23
C ALA A 721 46.25 2.02 -39.03
N ASN A 722 47.34 2.51 -39.58
CA ASN A 722 48.65 1.83 -39.46
C ASN A 722 49.44 2.23 -38.17
N GLY A 723 48.74 2.72 -37.13
CA GLY A 723 49.32 3.00 -35.82
C GLY A 723 50.21 4.25 -35.74
N MET A 724 50.05 5.19 -36.69
CA MET A 724 50.70 6.50 -36.65
C MET A 724 49.75 7.48 -35.95
N GLY A 725 50.25 8.33 -35.07
CA GLY A 725 49.46 9.31 -34.35
C GLY A 725 50.23 10.57 -33.99
N LYS A 726 49.50 11.60 -33.63
CA LYS A 726 50.06 12.89 -33.20
C LYS A 726 49.06 13.65 -32.36
N ARG A 727 49.57 14.56 -31.59
CA ARG A 727 48.77 15.63 -30.94
C ARG A 727 48.90 16.93 -31.72
N THR A 728 47.80 17.64 -31.88
CA THR A 728 47.81 18.99 -32.48
C THR A 728 47.01 19.89 -31.56
N LEU A 729 47.60 21.02 -31.16
CA LEU A 729 46.93 21.99 -30.28
C LEU A 729 45.60 22.48 -30.89
N THR A 730 44.58 22.59 -30.10
CA THR A 730 43.25 23.09 -30.52
C THR A 730 43.34 24.52 -31.09
N SER A 731 44.30 25.31 -30.60
CA SER A 731 44.60 26.68 -31.06
C SER A 731 45.10 26.77 -32.52
N GLU A 732 45.59 25.66 -33.07
CA GLU A 732 46.02 25.62 -34.51
C GLU A 732 44.83 25.55 -35.48
N PHE A 733 43.64 25.24 -34.98
CA PHE A 733 42.42 25.13 -35.79
C PHE A 733 41.64 26.45 -35.71
N THR A 734 41.58 27.17 -36.81
CA THR A 734 40.78 28.40 -36.91
C THR A 734 39.31 28.08 -36.90
N THR A 735 38.55 28.83 -36.07
CA THR A 735 37.10 28.73 -36.04
C THR A 735 36.50 29.19 -37.38
N GLN A 736 35.61 28.42 -37.95
CA GLN A 736 34.96 28.61 -39.22
C GLN A 736 33.43 28.54 -39.05
N HIS A 737 32.68 28.96 -40.05
CA HIS A 737 31.26 28.62 -40.06
C HIS A 737 31.03 27.15 -40.42
N ARG A 738 30.05 26.55 -39.76
CA ARG A 738 29.69 25.15 -40.07
C ARG A 738 29.35 24.94 -41.56
N GLY A 739 29.48 23.70 -42.05
CA GLY A 739 29.12 23.31 -43.41
C GLY A 739 30.23 23.61 -44.44
N GLY A 740 31.40 24.12 -44.01
CA GLY A 740 32.59 24.27 -44.80
C GLY A 740 33.26 22.91 -45.06
N LYS A 741 34.31 22.88 -45.93
CA LYS A 741 35.12 21.68 -46.23
C LYS A 741 36.12 21.34 -45.10
N GLY A 742 36.28 22.26 -44.12
CA GLY A 742 37.31 22.13 -43.11
C GLY A 742 38.73 22.39 -43.63
N ILE A 743 39.70 22.12 -42.76
CA ILE A 743 41.12 22.24 -43.04
C ILE A 743 41.83 20.90 -42.80
N LYS A 744 42.94 20.62 -43.48
CA LYS A 744 43.71 19.42 -43.22
C LYS A 744 44.20 19.39 -41.77
N CYS A 745 43.85 18.34 -41.07
CA CYS A 745 44.31 18.02 -39.72
C CYS A 745 45.32 16.87 -39.68
N TYR A 746 45.37 16.07 -40.73
CA TYR A 746 46.27 14.94 -40.83
C TYR A 746 46.72 14.69 -42.28
N LYS A 747 47.98 14.35 -42.49
CA LYS A 747 48.51 14.04 -43.83
C LYS A 747 48.49 12.53 -44.04
N ILE A 748 47.53 12.06 -44.80
CA ILE A 748 47.39 10.65 -45.15
C ILE A 748 48.40 10.24 -46.18
N THR A 749 49.03 9.10 -46.01
CA THR A 749 49.98 8.47 -46.89
C THR A 749 49.77 6.95 -46.85
N GLU A 750 50.34 6.18 -47.78
CA GLU A 750 50.27 4.71 -47.73
C GLU A 750 50.85 4.13 -46.43
N LYS A 751 51.78 4.84 -45.76
CA LYS A 751 52.33 4.43 -44.47
C LYS A 751 51.40 4.63 -43.29
N THR A 752 50.49 5.61 -43.35
CA THR A 752 49.60 5.93 -42.24
C THR A 752 48.28 5.20 -42.33
N GLY A 753 47.78 4.97 -43.56
CA GLY A 753 46.38 4.64 -43.77
C GLY A 753 45.46 5.78 -43.38
N ASP A 754 44.17 5.52 -43.38
CA ASP A 754 43.10 6.47 -43.04
C ASP A 754 43.10 6.85 -41.54
N VAL A 755 42.52 7.98 -41.21
CA VAL A 755 42.30 8.33 -39.80
C VAL A 755 41.18 7.46 -39.24
N VAL A 756 41.42 6.82 -38.08
CA VAL A 756 40.47 5.92 -37.40
C VAL A 756 39.93 6.44 -36.10
N GLY A 757 40.60 7.43 -35.51
CA GLY A 757 40.11 7.98 -34.23
C GLY A 757 40.64 9.37 -33.89
N VAL A 758 39.82 10.11 -33.18
CA VAL A 758 40.15 11.43 -32.62
C VAL A 758 39.67 11.52 -31.19
N LYS A 759 40.51 12.08 -30.30
CA LYS A 759 40.11 12.42 -28.91
C LYS A 759 40.73 13.77 -28.52
N ALA A 760 39.97 14.59 -27.85
CA ALA A 760 40.51 15.76 -27.18
C ALA A 760 41.20 15.34 -25.87
N VAL A 761 42.46 15.74 -25.68
CA VAL A 761 43.34 15.22 -24.63
C VAL A 761 44.18 16.32 -24.00
N ASN A 762 44.55 16.11 -22.72
CA ASN A 762 45.56 16.83 -21.98
C ASN A 762 46.78 15.96 -21.74
N ASP A 763 47.91 16.58 -21.33
CA ASP A 763 49.16 15.87 -21.13
C ASP A 763 49.09 14.78 -20.02
N ASP A 764 48.22 14.95 -19.06
CA ASP A 764 48.00 14.04 -17.93
C ASP A 764 47.13 12.81 -18.30
N ASN A 765 46.64 12.77 -19.51
CA ASN A 765 45.73 11.69 -19.90
C ASN A 765 46.49 10.46 -20.42
N GLU A 766 45.84 9.33 -20.40
CA GLU A 766 46.24 8.07 -21.01
C GLU A 766 45.18 7.64 -22.03
N ILE A 767 45.64 6.97 -23.04
CA ILE A 767 44.80 6.39 -24.07
C ILE A 767 44.99 4.89 -24.21
N MET A 768 43.98 4.20 -24.62
CA MET A 768 44.03 2.84 -25.13
C MET A 768 43.81 2.84 -26.65
N MET A 769 44.65 2.13 -27.33
CA MET A 769 44.52 1.87 -28.76
C MET A 769 44.29 0.37 -28.97
N ILE A 770 43.36 0.05 -29.82
CA ILE A 770 42.89 -1.31 -30.01
C ILE A 770 43.02 -1.67 -31.50
N THR A 771 43.60 -2.81 -31.80
CA THR A 771 43.73 -3.32 -33.17
C THR A 771 42.53 -4.13 -33.59
N THR A 772 42.40 -4.39 -34.86
CA THR A 772 41.40 -5.29 -35.48
C THR A 772 41.49 -6.74 -34.97
N GLU A 773 42.63 -7.13 -34.42
CA GLU A 773 42.85 -8.44 -33.79
C GLU A 773 42.65 -8.43 -32.25
N GLY A 774 42.19 -7.31 -31.70
CA GLY A 774 41.92 -7.21 -30.28
C GLY A 774 43.15 -6.93 -29.39
N ILE A 775 44.32 -6.61 -29.95
CA ILE A 775 45.51 -6.22 -29.19
C ILE A 775 45.29 -4.81 -28.63
N ILE A 776 45.43 -4.68 -27.33
CA ILE A 776 45.23 -3.40 -26.62
C ILE A 776 46.58 -2.90 -26.13
N ILE A 777 46.90 -1.64 -26.47
CA ILE A 777 48.06 -0.90 -25.92
C ILE A 777 47.56 0.33 -25.17
N ARG A 778 48.10 0.51 -23.94
CA ARG A 778 47.89 1.71 -23.13
C ARG A 778 49.14 2.60 -23.22
N THR A 779 48.92 3.87 -23.53
CA THR A 779 50.04 4.82 -23.76
C THR A 779 49.71 6.15 -23.08
N ALA A 780 50.66 6.74 -22.38
CA ALA A 780 50.53 8.08 -21.82
C ALA A 780 50.56 9.12 -22.97
N VAL A 781 49.64 10.08 -22.90
CA VAL A 781 49.48 11.10 -23.93
C VAL A 781 50.69 12.00 -24.09
N ASP A 782 51.35 12.32 -22.99
CA ASP A 782 52.58 13.14 -22.94
C ASP A 782 53.73 12.55 -23.78
N SER A 783 53.75 11.22 -23.94
CA SER A 783 54.75 10.52 -24.76
C SER A 783 54.51 10.69 -26.28
N ILE A 784 53.36 11.22 -26.69
CA ILE A 784 53.01 11.42 -28.12
C ILE A 784 53.35 12.86 -28.53
N SER A 785 54.13 13.00 -29.56
CA SER A 785 54.64 14.30 -30.03
C SER A 785 53.51 15.28 -30.44
N ILE A 786 53.63 16.56 -30.04
CA ILE A 786 52.84 17.67 -30.52
C ILE A 786 53.38 18.06 -31.88
N LEU A 787 52.57 17.99 -32.92
CA LEU A 787 52.96 18.30 -34.31
C LEU A 787 51.89 19.18 -34.98
N GLY A 788 52.32 19.98 -35.95
CA GLY A 788 51.43 20.82 -36.73
C GLY A 788 50.40 20.04 -37.54
N ARG A 789 49.33 20.68 -37.93
CA ARG A 789 48.15 20.08 -38.59
C ARG A 789 48.45 19.18 -39.80
N ASN A 790 49.28 19.66 -40.72
CA ASN A 790 49.56 18.95 -41.99
C ASN A 790 50.78 18.03 -41.87
N THR A 791 50.79 17.12 -40.89
CA THR A 791 51.86 16.12 -40.71
C THR A 791 51.26 14.73 -40.58
N SER A 792 52.06 13.70 -40.81
CA SER A 792 51.66 12.30 -40.81
C SER A 792 51.75 11.63 -39.40
N GLY A 793 52.16 12.39 -38.38
CA GLY A 793 52.36 11.85 -37.02
C GLY A 793 53.64 11.01 -36.84
N VAL A 794 53.75 10.42 -35.66
CA VAL A 794 54.81 9.52 -35.30
C VAL A 794 54.22 8.12 -35.04
N LYS A 795 55.06 7.10 -35.00
CA LYS A 795 54.59 5.75 -34.70
C LYS A 795 54.21 5.64 -33.21
N VAL A 796 52.93 5.46 -32.93
CA VAL A 796 52.40 5.35 -31.55
C VAL A 796 52.15 3.89 -31.20
N MET A 797 51.82 3.08 -32.20
CA MET A 797 51.61 1.66 -32.05
C MET A 797 52.28 0.86 -33.20
N ASN A 798 52.85 -0.29 -32.85
CA ASN A 798 53.36 -1.18 -33.87
C ASN A 798 52.30 -2.22 -34.22
N VAL A 799 51.66 -2.04 -35.32
CA VAL A 799 50.67 -2.98 -35.88
C VAL A 799 51.34 -4.01 -36.76
N GLY A 800 50.85 -5.27 -36.75
CA GLY A 800 51.34 -6.34 -37.59
C GLY A 800 51.00 -6.16 -39.07
N GLU A 801 51.48 -7.05 -39.96
CA GLU A 801 51.09 -7.08 -41.37
C GLU A 801 49.57 -7.42 -41.46
N ASN A 802 48.82 -6.59 -42.16
CA ASN A 802 47.35 -6.65 -42.31
C ASN A 802 46.55 -6.44 -41.04
N VAL A 803 47.15 -5.86 -40.01
CA VAL A 803 46.45 -5.47 -38.76
C VAL A 803 46.35 -3.95 -38.70
N GLU A 804 45.19 -3.44 -38.40
CA GLU A 804 44.93 -2.00 -38.31
C GLU A 804 44.50 -1.62 -36.91
N VAL A 805 44.68 -0.35 -36.51
CA VAL A 805 44.05 0.20 -35.34
C VAL A 805 42.56 0.35 -35.61
N ALA A 806 41.72 -0.29 -34.77
CA ALA A 806 40.27 -0.31 -34.93
C ALA A 806 39.61 0.88 -34.20
N SER A 807 40.11 1.25 -33.02
CA SER A 807 39.56 2.35 -32.23
C SER A 807 40.55 2.87 -31.21
N ILE A 808 40.23 4.07 -30.68
CA ILE A 808 40.95 4.72 -29.56
C ILE A 808 39.99 5.14 -28.45
N ALA A 809 40.37 4.91 -27.23
CA ALA A 809 39.61 5.29 -26.05
C ALA A 809 40.48 6.07 -25.06
N LYS A 810 39.91 7.11 -24.41
CA LYS A 810 40.58 7.86 -23.35
C LYS A 810 40.40 7.12 -22.02
N VAL A 811 41.49 6.85 -21.30
CA VAL A 811 41.43 6.22 -19.98
C VAL A 811 40.97 7.23 -18.94
N ARG A 812 40.00 6.87 -18.15
CA ARG A 812 39.38 7.76 -17.13
C ARG A 812 39.65 7.31 -15.69
N GLU A 813 40.51 6.31 -15.46
CA GLU A 813 40.71 5.69 -14.12
C GLU A 813 41.33 6.63 -13.07
N GLU A 814 42.12 7.63 -13.44
CA GLU A 814 42.86 8.46 -12.45
C GLU A 814 42.12 9.73 -12.00
N LYS A 815 41.13 10.21 -12.72
CA LYS A 815 40.35 11.40 -12.29
C LYS A 815 39.21 11.11 -11.31
N LEU A 816 38.92 9.86 -11.04
CA LEU A 816 37.90 9.47 -10.07
C LEU A 816 38.23 9.90 -8.63
N GLU A 817 39.52 9.98 -8.28
CA GLU A 817 39.96 10.45 -6.95
C GLU A 817 39.72 11.94 -6.74
N ASP A 818 40.00 12.78 -7.75
CA ASP A 818 39.82 14.24 -7.66
C ASP A 818 38.32 14.64 -7.69
N GLU A 819 37.47 13.85 -8.39
CA GLU A 819 36.02 14.06 -8.36
C GLU A 819 35.37 13.55 -7.08
N MET A 820 35.95 12.54 -6.43
CA MET A 820 35.52 12.07 -5.12
C MET A 820 35.85 13.08 -4.00
N GLU A 821 36.99 13.76 -4.05
CA GLU A 821 37.34 14.80 -3.07
C GLU A 821 36.48 16.05 -3.23
N LYS A 822 36.12 16.43 -4.44
CA LYS A 822 35.25 17.60 -4.70
C LYS A 822 33.81 17.37 -4.26
N ASN A 823 33.23 16.17 -4.46
CA ASN A 823 31.85 15.87 -4.07
C ASN A 823 31.70 15.62 -2.56
N THR A 824 32.81 15.32 -1.83
CA THR A 824 32.78 15.21 -0.36
C THR A 824 32.94 16.53 0.36
N THR A 825 33.31 17.61 -0.33
CA THR A 825 33.46 18.96 0.23
C THR A 825 32.26 19.86 -0.02
N GLU A 826 31.28 19.45 -0.79
CA GLU A 826 30.01 20.19 -1.07
C GLU A 826 28.78 19.65 -0.31
N GLU A 827 28.92 18.61 0.54
CA GLU A 827 27.98 18.23 1.58
C GLU A 827 28.45 18.78 2.94
#